data_cca6f41de40ad68a424cfcf0e7da8685
#
_entry.id   cca6f41de40ad68a424cfcf0e7da8685
#
_cell.length_a   1.000
_cell.length_b   1.000
_cell.length_c   1.000
_cell.angle_alpha   90.00
_cell.angle_beta   90.00
_cell.angle_gamma   90.00
#
_symmetry.space_group_name_H-M   'P 1'
#
loop_
_entity.id
_entity.type
_entity.pdbx_description
1 polymer ?
#
loop_
_entity_poly.entity_id
_entity_poly.type
_entity_poly.pdbx_seq_one_letter_code
_entity_poly.pdbx_strand_id
1 'polypeptide(L)'
;MKITVCYIGSSLLAPLKNAERELNRDYGLDLQVAACNFGAPLNDREWTVVENDLRDADLVFVIHVMDGENAARLMSALETHKARHAAVIVINCMPDLMRRTRMGRLDISQLLGGKQQGEKGKGKRGKGEDQSRRSGKALGMLAAAGSWIGRHARGSRSDDEPKKHGHGQYLKLIDKLPRILRFVPTAGGLRDVKHYLNIFCYFLQPTPPNIRSMILYALKEYVADERLKKAKIKVPPPQHLPSVAIYHPDSPRLFESFDEYRRWYVSRSPKSNVQNPKSAGVQLVLNPEETVGLLLMRPQVVSKTTRHYDALIRAIEAEGLSVIPALSTLMDNREACQKFFVDENSSKVQSPKSSRTNRSDKSYPSTTSDFGRSRISQIVSLTGFSFVGGPAMNDSEAAAEFLRNLNRPYRSAVSLDTQTIDSWRESQTGLNPIQAGMQIAIPEIDGATEPFIYGGIPASGVEPVALDDRCARFARRLKRWNRLRTAPRHDLKLALILFCFPPNKGNIGTAADLDVFPSVWDTLRKLKDEGYDVALPESAENLRDQLISGNAERFASPANVAHRMSVEEYRRHCGYVNEIESEWGAAPGRVNAFGRDLLIQGVQLGKIFVGVQPTFGYEGDPMRLMMARSGAPHHGFMAFYTYLSKVFNADAVVHVGTHGAMEFMPGKQIGLSDDCWPDRLIGELPNIYIYSVNNPSEGSIAKRRSYAELISYLTPPIENAGLYKDLSTLKDLVTSYRQSEKESERERLFESIEEYSRQLNLNTTASNGHEVSTTLYDEPCKL
;
A
#
# COMPACT_ATOMS: atom_id res chain seq x y z
N MET A 1 -35.09 -14.47 -12.64
CA MET A 1 -34.24 -14.93 -11.52
C MET A 1 -33.31 -13.80 -11.10
N LYS A 2 -33.14 -13.59 -9.79
CA LYS A 2 -32.26 -12.53 -9.30
C LYS A 2 -31.21 -13.09 -8.33
N ILE A 3 -29.94 -12.70 -8.57
CA ILE A 3 -28.83 -13.01 -7.68
C ILE A 3 -28.28 -11.70 -7.12
N THR A 4 -28.12 -11.62 -5.81
CA THR A 4 -27.44 -10.48 -5.17
C THR A 4 -26.07 -10.93 -4.67
N VAL A 5 -25.02 -10.21 -5.06
CA VAL A 5 -23.63 -10.48 -4.67
C VAL A 5 -23.11 -9.28 -3.89
N CYS A 6 -22.91 -9.44 -2.58
CA CYS A 6 -22.30 -8.46 -1.71
C CYS A 6 -20.80 -8.80 -1.56
N TYR A 7 -19.90 -7.92 -1.93
CA TYR A 7 -18.47 -8.24 -1.99
C TYR A 7 -17.59 -7.02 -1.69
N ILE A 8 -16.30 -7.27 -1.46
CA ILE A 8 -15.27 -6.23 -1.36
C ILE A 8 -14.20 -6.52 -2.43
N GLY A 9 -13.79 -5.47 -3.17
CA GLY A 9 -12.72 -5.49 -4.16
C GLY A 9 -13.19 -5.23 -5.59
N SER A 10 -12.23 -5.10 -6.51
CA SER A 10 -12.47 -4.66 -7.90
C SER A 10 -12.50 -5.79 -8.93
N SER A 11 -12.11 -7.01 -8.54
CA SER A 11 -11.89 -8.12 -9.49
C SER A 11 -13.14 -8.92 -9.88
N LEU A 12 -14.27 -8.73 -9.18
CA LEU A 12 -15.45 -9.59 -9.35
C LEU A 12 -16.53 -8.99 -10.24
N LEU A 13 -16.66 -7.66 -10.31
CA LEU A 13 -17.80 -7.01 -10.99
C LEU A 13 -17.87 -7.37 -12.48
N ALA A 14 -16.76 -7.25 -13.19
CA ALA A 14 -16.71 -7.57 -14.63
C ALA A 14 -17.00 -9.06 -14.92
N PRO A 15 -16.38 -10.04 -14.24
CA PRO A 15 -16.75 -11.46 -14.39
C PRO A 15 -18.21 -11.77 -14.06
N LEU A 16 -18.81 -11.14 -13.04
CA LEU A 16 -20.22 -11.32 -12.69
C LEU A 16 -21.14 -10.80 -13.78
N LYS A 17 -20.89 -9.59 -14.30
CA LYS A 17 -21.68 -8.99 -15.38
C LYS A 17 -21.51 -9.72 -16.72
N ASN A 18 -20.34 -10.28 -16.98
CA ASN A 18 -20.11 -11.14 -18.12
C ASN A 18 -20.89 -12.47 -17.99
N ALA A 19 -20.84 -13.09 -16.81
CA ALA A 19 -21.58 -14.32 -16.54
C ALA A 19 -23.10 -14.14 -16.69
N GLU A 20 -23.64 -12.99 -16.19
CA GLU A 20 -25.05 -12.62 -16.39
C GLU A 20 -25.43 -12.61 -17.88
N ARG A 21 -24.65 -11.89 -18.70
CA ARG A 21 -24.89 -11.78 -20.14
C ARG A 21 -24.79 -13.14 -20.88
N GLU A 22 -23.74 -13.91 -20.56
CA GLU A 22 -23.51 -15.22 -21.19
C GLU A 22 -24.60 -16.24 -20.82
N LEU A 23 -24.99 -16.31 -19.53
CA LEU A 23 -26.01 -17.23 -19.08
C LEU A 23 -27.40 -16.90 -19.63
N ASN A 24 -27.72 -15.61 -19.76
CA ASN A 24 -28.95 -15.16 -20.43
C ASN A 24 -28.96 -15.52 -21.93
N ARG A 25 -27.85 -15.29 -22.61
CA ARG A 25 -27.71 -15.65 -24.03
C ARG A 25 -27.82 -17.16 -24.25
N ASP A 26 -27.12 -17.95 -23.44
CA ASP A 26 -26.94 -19.39 -23.67
C ASP A 26 -28.15 -20.22 -23.20
N TYR A 27 -28.90 -19.74 -22.20
CA TYR A 27 -29.99 -20.49 -21.56
C TYR A 27 -31.34 -19.73 -21.49
N GLY A 28 -31.42 -18.48 -21.90
CA GLY A 28 -32.64 -17.67 -21.84
C GLY A 28 -33.22 -17.50 -20.44
N LEU A 29 -32.37 -17.26 -19.45
CA LEU A 29 -32.75 -17.34 -18.03
C LEU A 29 -33.45 -16.09 -17.47
N ASP A 30 -33.39 -14.96 -18.13
CA ASP A 30 -33.76 -13.62 -17.59
C ASP A 30 -33.08 -13.38 -16.21
N LEU A 31 -31.82 -13.77 -16.12
CA LEU A 31 -31.02 -13.62 -14.92
C LEU A 31 -30.63 -12.15 -14.74
N GLN A 32 -30.80 -11.64 -13.52
CA GLN A 32 -30.32 -10.35 -13.07
C GLN A 32 -29.29 -10.58 -11.95
N VAL A 33 -28.10 -9.99 -12.09
CA VAL A 33 -27.06 -10.02 -11.06
C VAL A 33 -26.86 -8.61 -10.49
N ALA A 34 -27.41 -8.39 -9.31
CA ALA A 34 -27.12 -7.20 -8.51
C ALA A 34 -25.78 -7.39 -7.79
N ALA A 35 -24.84 -6.47 -8.00
CA ALA A 35 -23.48 -6.56 -7.47
C ALA A 35 -23.20 -5.33 -6.58
N CYS A 36 -23.06 -5.54 -5.28
CA CYS A 36 -22.93 -4.50 -4.26
C CYS A 36 -21.51 -4.53 -3.67
N ASN A 37 -20.69 -3.52 -3.94
CA ASN A 37 -19.35 -3.41 -3.38
C ASN A 37 -19.38 -2.72 -2.02
N PHE A 38 -18.94 -3.40 -0.97
CA PHE A 38 -18.87 -2.93 0.41
C PHE A 38 -17.50 -2.37 0.81
N GLY A 39 -16.69 -2.02 -0.17
CA GLY A 39 -15.35 -1.43 0.08
C GLY A 39 -15.35 -0.07 0.77
N ALA A 40 -16.52 0.62 0.82
CA ALA A 40 -16.72 1.85 1.59
C ALA A 40 -18.05 1.77 2.36
N PRO A 41 -18.22 2.53 3.46
CA PRO A 41 -19.51 2.69 4.10
C PRO A 41 -20.54 3.24 3.12
N LEU A 42 -21.69 2.59 3.02
CA LEU A 42 -22.78 2.99 2.16
C LEU A 42 -23.69 3.98 2.89
N ASN A 43 -24.15 5.00 2.17
CA ASN A 43 -25.18 5.92 2.70
C ASN A 43 -26.57 5.26 2.66
N ASP A 44 -27.57 5.90 3.27
CA ASP A 44 -28.92 5.31 3.40
C ASP A 44 -29.64 5.11 2.06
N ARG A 45 -29.34 5.93 1.04
CA ARG A 45 -29.91 5.74 -0.31
C ARG A 45 -29.31 4.50 -0.98
N GLU A 46 -28.00 4.33 -0.90
CA GLU A 46 -27.30 3.16 -1.40
C GLU A 46 -27.76 1.89 -0.67
N TRP A 47 -27.95 1.96 0.66
CA TRP A 47 -28.51 0.87 1.44
C TRP A 47 -29.91 0.49 1.04
N THR A 48 -30.77 1.45 0.72
CA THR A 48 -32.12 1.18 0.22
C THR A 48 -32.08 0.34 -1.07
N VAL A 49 -31.11 0.59 -1.96
CA VAL A 49 -30.92 -0.20 -3.17
C VAL A 49 -30.49 -1.62 -2.82
N VAL A 50 -29.49 -1.78 -1.94
CA VAL A 50 -28.99 -3.09 -1.49
C VAL A 50 -30.10 -3.91 -0.82
N GLU A 51 -30.91 -3.29 0.03
CA GLU A 51 -32.01 -3.96 0.75
C GLU A 51 -33.12 -4.41 -0.21
N ASN A 52 -33.45 -3.61 -1.22
CA ASN A 52 -34.37 -3.99 -2.29
C ASN A 52 -33.80 -5.15 -3.11
N ASP A 53 -32.51 -5.14 -3.43
CA ASP A 53 -31.84 -6.21 -4.15
C ASP A 53 -31.82 -7.51 -3.31
N LEU A 54 -31.59 -7.44 -2.02
CA LEU A 54 -31.65 -8.59 -1.10
C LEU A 54 -33.06 -9.13 -0.95
N ARG A 55 -34.07 -8.23 -0.79
CA ARG A 55 -35.49 -8.64 -0.67
C ARG A 55 -35.94 -9.45 -1.87
N ASP A 56 -35.52 -9.08 -3.08
CA ASP A 56 -35.97 -9.69 -4.33
C ASP A 56 -35.07 -10.84 -4.81
N ALA A 57 -33.97 -11.14 -4.11
CA ALA A 57 -32.99 -12.15 -4.50
C ALA A 57 -33.51 -13.59 -4.31
N ASP A 58 -33.27 -14.45 -5.30
CA ASP A 58 -33.42 -15.90 -5.20
C ASP A 58 -32.17 -16.54 -4.56
N LEU A 59 -30.96 -16.04 -4.92
CA LEU A 59 -29.68 -16.46 -4.34
C LEU A 59 -28.90 -15.24 -3.84
N VAL A 60 -28.21 -15.40 -2.72
CA VAL A 60 -27.30 -14.37 -2.20
C VAL A 60 -25.90 -14.95 -2.04
N PHE A 61 -24.90 -14.24 -2.60
CA PHE A 61 -23.48 -14.47 -2.31
C PHE A 61 -22.94 -13.33 -1.45
N VAL A 62 -22.19 -13.66 -0.41
CA VAL A 62 -21.47 -12.70 0.41
C VAL A 62 -19.98 -13.08 0.40
N ILE A 63 -19.14 -12.19 -0.09
CA ILE A 63 -17.75 -12.50 -0.44
C ILE A 63 -16.81 -11.46 0.17
N HIS A 64 -15.83 -11.88 0.97
CA HIS A 64 -14.79 -11.05 1.57
C HIS A 64 -15.27 -9.90 2.47
N VAL A 65 -16.50 -9.94 2.97
CA VAL A 65 -17.00 -8.93 3.92
C VAL A 65 -16.48 -9.28 5.32
N MET A 66 -15.54 -8.49 5.83
CA MET A 66 -14.76 -8.83 7.04
C MET A 66 -15.25 -8.11 8.29
N ASP A 67 -15.66 -6.83 8.18
CA ASP A 67 -16.07 -6.00 9.32
C ASP A 67 -16.84 -4.75 8.86
N GLY A 68 -17.33 -3.97 9.82
CA GLY A 68 -17.87 -2.64 9.61
C GLY A 68 -19.39 -2.55 9.68
N GLU A 69 -19.88 -1.33 9.53
CA GLU A 69 -21.29 -0.99 9.58
C GLU A 69 -22.09 -1.72 8.49
N ASN A 70 -21.52 -1.85 7.29
CA ASN A 70 -22.11 -2.58 6.18
C ASN A 70 -22.37 -4.05 6.54
N ALA A 71 -21.44 -4.69 7.26
CA ALA A 71 -21.60 -6.10 7.69
C ALA A 71 -22.74 -6.25 8.70
N ALA A 72 -22.86 -5.32 9.64
CA ALA A 72 -23.95 -5.34 10.65
C ALA A 72 -25.32 -5.16 9.99
N ARG A 73 -25.46 -4.18 9.10
CA ARG A 73 -26.70 -3.96 8.32
C ARG A 73 -27.02 -5.16 7.43
N LEU A 74 -26.03 -5.75 6.78
CA LEU A 74 -26.19 -6.96 5.96
C LEU A 74 -26.70 -8.15 6.77
N MET A 75 -26.16 -8.40 7.96
CA MET A 75 -26.62 -9.49 8.83
C MET A 75 -28.10 -9.34 9.20
N SER A 76 -28.56 -8.12 9.50
CA SER A 76 -29.96 -7.82 9.79
C SER A 76 -30.85 -8.05 8.58
N ALA A 77 -30.46 -7.56 7.40
CA ALA A 77 -31.21 -7.74 6.15
C ALA A 77 -31.33 -9.21 5.74
N LEU A 78 -30.25 -10.00 5.87
CA LEU A 78 -30.25 -11.44 5.60
C LEU A 78 -31.19 -12.22 6.52
N GLU A 79 -31.33 -11.82 7.78
CA GLU A 79 -32.28 -12.45 8.71
C GLU A 79 -33.74 -12.04 8.39
N THR A 80 -33.97 -10.75 8.08
CA THR A 80 -35.30 -10.24 7.72
C THR A 80 -35.86 -10.93 6.46
N HIS A 81 -35.05 -11.15 5.45
CA HIS A 81 -35.47 -11.74 4.17
C HIS A 81 -35.18 -13.25 4.05
N LYS A 82 -34.89 -13.92 5.19
CA LYS A 82 -34.45 -15.31 5.25
C LYS A 82 -35.36 -16.31 4.50
N ALA A 83 -36.68 -16.11 4.56
CA ALA A 83 -37.64 -17.01 3.92
C ALA A 83 -37.66 -16.93 2.39
N ARG A 84 -37.17 -15.83 1.81
CA ARG A 84 -37.20 -15.57 0.37
C ARG A 84 -36.04 -16.26 -0.36
N HIS A 85 -34.85 -16.33 0.27
CA HIS A 85 -33.66 -16.81 -0.39
C HIS A 85 -33.61 -18.34 -0.48
N ALA A 86 -33.49 -18.91 -1.64
CA ALA A 86 -33.29 -20.35 -1.85
C ALA A 86 -31.93 -20.82 -1.29
N ALA A 87 -30.90 -19.98 -1.37
CA ALA A 87 -29.64 -20.18 -0.66
C ALA A 87 -28.91 -18.84 -0.36
N VAL A 88 -28.17 -18.82 0.77
CA VAL A 88 -27.23 -17.77 1.15
C VAL A 88 -25.85 -18.42 1.28
N ILE A 89 -24.92 -17.99 0.45
CA ILE A 89 -23.59 -18.57 0.29
C ILE A 89 -22.56 -17.54 0.72
N VAL A 90 -21.96 -17.75 1.88
CA VAL A 90 -20.98 -16.81 2.44
C VAL A 90 -19.58 -17.40 2.29
N ILE A 91 -18.68 -16.63 1.69
CA ILE A 91 -17.32 -17.06 1.35
C ILE A 91 -16.31 -16.09 1.92
N ASN A 92 -15.40 -16.59 2.75
CA ASN A 92 -14.26 -15.84 3.29
C ASN A 92 -14.66 -14.50 3.92
N CYS A 93 -15.65 -14.53 4.81
CA CYS A 93 -16.16 -13.40 5.56
C CYS A 93 -15.87 -13.53 7.06
N MET A 94 -16.21 -12.48 7.83
CA MET A 94 -16.19 -12.54 9.30
C MET A 94 -17.01 -13.72 9.84
N PRO A 95 -16.66 -14.28 11.02
CA PRO A 95 -17.30 -15.49 11.56
C PRO A 95 -18.82 -15.41 11.68
N ASP A 96 -19.36 -14.25 12.04
CA ASP A 96 -20.78 -14.07 12.23
C ASP A 96 -21.57 -14.07 10.90
N LEU A 97 -20.98 -13.54 9.83
CA LEU A 97 -21.51 -13.68 8.46
C LEU A 97 -21.38 -15.13 7.96
N MET A 98 -20.25 -15.81 8.22
CA MET A 98 -20.07 -17.21 7.84
C MET A 98 -21.15 -18.12 8.43
N ARG A 99 -21.63 -17.82 9.65
CA ARG A 99 -22.75 -18.53 10.30
C ARG A 99 -24.09 -18.37 9.56
N ARG A 100 -24.24 -17.35 8.71
CA ARG A 100 -25.44 -17.11 7.90
C ARG A 100 -25.51 -17.98 6.64
N THR A 101 -24.47 -18.79 6.36
CA THR A 101 -24.49 -19.72 5.22
C THR A 101 -25.61 -20.73 5.36
N ARG A 102 -26.47 -20.77 4.36
CA ARG A 102 -27.64 -21.66 4.31
C ARG A 102 -27.86 -22.14 2.89
N MET A 103 -27.84 -23.45 2.68
CA MET A 103 -27.93 -24.09 1.37
C MET A 103 -28.63 -25.44 1.52
N GLY A 104 -29.85 -25.60 1.04
CA GLY A 104 -30.61 -26.84 1.18
C GLY A 104 -30.75 -27.26 2.65
N ARG A 105 -30.12 -28.35 3.04
CA ARG A 105 -30.10 -28.86 4.43
C ARG A 105 -28.89 -28.38 5.24
N LEU A 106 -27.96 -27.67 4.63
CA LEU A 106 -26.82 -27.08 5.31
C LEU A 106 -27.23 -25.72 5.92
N ASP A 107 -27.22 -25.64 7.25
CA ASP A 107 -27.35 -24.41 8.02
C ASP A 107 -26.21 -24.36 9.05
N ILE A 108 -25.21 -23.49 8.81
CA ILE A 108 -24.02 -23.43 9.66
C ILE A 108 -24.37 -22.92 11.07
N SER A 109 -25.39 -22.09 11.23
CA SER A 109 -25.80 -21.58 12.53
C SER A 109 -26.27 -22.69 13.47
N GLN A 110 -27.03 -23.66 12.95
CA GLN A 110 -27.53 -24.81 13.71
C GLN A 110 -26.40 -25.81 14.03
N LEU A 111 -25.41 -25.95 13.13
CA LEU A 111 -24.29 -26.87 13.33
C LEU A 111 -23.32 -26.40 14.41
N LEU A 112 -23.15 -25.08 14.62
CA LEU A 112 -22.25 -24.50 15.63
C LEU A 112 -22.94 -24.15 16.95
N GLY A 113 -24.30 -24.04 16.98
CA GLY A 113 -25.10 -23.71 18.18
C GLY A 113 -25.38 -24.91 19.10
N GLY A 114 -25.11 -26.13 18.69
CA GLY A 114 -25.47 -27.35 19.41
C GLY A 114 -24.56 -27.77 20.58
N LYS A 115 -23.72 -26.90 21.15
CA LYS A 115 -22.81 -27.20 22.26
C LYS A 115 -22.94 -26.29 23.50
N GLN A 116 -24.12 -25.76 23.77
CA GLN A 116 -24.38 -25.16 25.09
C GLN A 116 -25.81 -25.53 25.52
N GLN A 117 -25.98 -26.73 26.06
CA GLN A 117 -26.91 -27.17 27.09
C GLN A 117 -27.04 -28.69 26.98
N GLY A 118 -26.55 -29.40 27.95
CA GLY A 118 -26.67 -30.84 28.04
C GLY A 118 -26.05 -31.34 29.33
N GLU A 119 -26.71 -31.02 30.46
CA GLU A 119 -26.45 -31.70 31.72
C GLU A 119 -26.84 -33.19 31.60
N LYS A 120 -26.00 -33.97 32.25
CA LYS A 120 -26.12 -35.33 32.72
C LYS A 120 -27.50 -36.04 32.58
N GLY A 121 -27.55 -37.04 31.73
CA GLY A 121 -28.56 -38.07 31.73
C GLY A 121 -27.97 -39.43 31.30
N LYS A 122 -27.72 -40.33 32.26
CA LYS A 122 -27.37 -41.73 31.99
C LYS A 122 -28.60 -42.48 31.46
N GLY A 123 -28.51 -43.12 30.29
CA GLY A 123 -29.57 -43.99 29.82
C GLY A 123 -29.32 -44.66 28.47
N LYS A 124 -29.03 -45.97 28.52
CA LYS A 124 -29.22 -47.07 27.54
C LYS A 124 -28.73 -46.96 26.08
N ARG A 125 -27.77 -47.84 25.76
CA ARG A 125 -27.32 -48.25 24.43
C ARG A 125 -28.45 -48.73 23.52
N GLY A 126 -28.51 -48.16 22.29
CA GLY A 126 -29.34 -48.64 21.19
C GLY A 126 -28.59 -48.46 19.86
N LYS A 127 -28.65 -49.51 19.00
CA LYS A 127 -28.01 -49.63 17.69
C LYS A 127 -28.30 -48.44 16.76
N GLY A 128 -27.33 -47.51 16.63
CA GLY A 128 -27.39 -46.35 15.73
C GLY A 128 -26.02 -45.69 15.52
N GLU A 129 -24.93 -46.35 15.91
CA GLU A 129 -23.61 -45.72 16.06
C GLU A 129 -22.80 -45.47 14.74
N ASP A 130 -23.24 -45.98 13.60
CA ASP A 130 -22.42 -45.93 12.38
C ASP A 130 -22.69 -44.67 11.50
N GLN A 131 -23.89 -44.06 11.58
CA GLN A 131 -24.21 -42.83 10.89
C GLN A 131 -23.70 -41.57 11.63
N SER A 132 -23.68 -41.60 12.96
CA SER A 132 -23.21 -40.48 13.81
C SER A 132 -21.68 -40.30 13.72
N ARG A 133 -20.91 -41.38 13.58
CA ARG A 133 -19.45 -41.30 13.42
C ARG A 133 -19.00 -40.77 12.05
N ARG A 134 -19.76 -41.03 10.98
CA ARG A 134 -19.46 -40.52 9.64
C ARG A 134 -19.82 -39.04 9.49
N SER A 135 -20.91 -38.59 10.06
CA SER A 135 -21.28 -37.17 10.12
C SER A 135 -20.31 -36.38 11.01
N GLY A 136 -19.83 -36.92 12.11
CA GLY A 136 -18.85 -36.31 13.00
C GLY A 136 -17.46 -36.08 12.34
N LYS A 137 -17.03 -36.96 11.42
CA LYS A 137 -15.77 -36.75 10.69
C LYS A 137 -15.88 -35.65 9.63
N ALA A 138 -16.99 -35.53 8.92
CA ALA A 138 -17.19 -34.44 7.94
C ALA A 138 -17.43 -33.08 8.62
N LEU A 139 -18.12 -33.08 9.77
CA LEU A 139 -18.24 -31.93 10.66
C LEU A 139 -16.86 -31.52 11.22
N GLY A 140 -16.03 -32.48 11.57
CA GLY A 140 -14.65 -32.27 12.01
C GLY A 140 -13.79 -31.61 10.90
N MET A 141 -13.98 -31.97 9.63
CA MET A 141 -13.30 -31.34 8.49
C MET A 141 -13.81 -29.92 8.21
N LEU A 142 -15.13 -29.68 8.31
CA LEU A 142 -15.71 -28.33 8.21
C LEU A 142 -15.32 -27.44 9.38
N ALA A 143 -15.36 -27.98 10.60
CA ALA A 143 -14.88 -27.28 11.79
C ALA A 143 -13.36 -27.06 11.75
N ALA A 144 -12.58 -27.99 11.18
CA ALA A 144 -11.14 -27.82 10.95
C ALA A 144 -10.85 -26.78 9.85
N ALA A 145 -11.60 -26.76 8.76
CA ALA A 145 -11.48 -25.71 7.74
C ALA A 145 -11.95 -24.35 8.28
N GLY A 146 -13.08 -24.28 8.96
CA GLY A 146 -13.60 -23.04 9.57
C GLY A 146 -12.79 -22.58 10.79
N SER A 147 -12.32 -23.49 11.65
CA SER A 147 -11.45 -23.17 12.80
C SER A 147 -10.02 -22.90 12.39
N TRP A 148 -9.60 -23.42 11.25
CA TRP A 148 -8.31 -23.10 10.66
C TRP A 148 -8.33 -21.68 10.06
N ILE A 149 -9.40 -21.33 9.32
CA ILE A 149 -9.65 -19.95 8.86
C ILE A 149 -9.82 -19.01 10.07
N GLY A 150 -10.56 -19.40 11.10
CA GLY A 150 -10.79 -18.59 12.31
C GLY A 150 -9.60 -18.50 13.27
N ARG A 151 -8.70 -19.49 13.30
CA ARG A 151 -7.46 -19.45 14.11
C ARG A 151 -6.39 -18.57 13.47
N HIS A 152 -6.37 -18.47 12.15
CA HIS A 152 -5.47 -17.56 11.44
C HIS A 152 -6.00 -16.11 11.39
N ALA A 153 -7.30 -15.91 11.67
CA ALA A 153 -7.90 -14.58 11.82
C ALA A 153 -7.83 -14.03 13.26
N ARG A 154 -7.51 -14.85 14.26
CA ARG A 154 -7.26 -14.38 15.63
C ARG A 154 -5.79 -14.59 15.94
N GLY A 155 -5.02 -13.50 15.98
CA GLY A 155 -3.69 -13.49 16.56
C GLY A 155 -3.75 -14.06 17.97
N SER A 156 -3.39 -15.33 18.16
CA SER A 156 -3.24 -15.94 19.47
C SER A 156 -2.00 -15.34 20.12
N ARG A 157 -2.18 -14.44 21.08
CA ARG A 157 -1.19 -14.19 22.12
C ARG A 157 -1.13 -15.45 23.00
N SER A 158 -0.24 -16.33 22.71
CA SER A 158 0.27 -17.34 23.64
C SER A 158 1.73 -17.57 23.32
N ASP A 159 2.56 -17.32 24.32
CA ASP A 159 4.00 -17.57 24.37
C ASP A 159 4.25 -19.07 24.17
N ASP A 160 4.47 -19.47 22.94
CA ASP A 160 5.14 -20.73 22.58
C ASP A 160 5.70 -20.58 21.15
N GLU A 161 6.92 -21.04 20.95
CA GLU A 161 7.78 -20.93 19.77
C GLU A 161 7.03 -20.99 18.41
N PRO A 162 7.38 -20.13 17.44
CA PRO A 162 6.77 -20.14 16.11
C PRO A 162 7.16 -21.42 15.36
N LYS A 163 6.31 -22.45 15.38
CA LYS A 163 6.41 -23.57 14.47
C LYS A 163 6.26 -23.03 13.04
N LYS A 164 7.32 -23.16 12.25
CA LYS A 164 7.40 -22.89 10.80
C LYS A 164 6.34 -23.68 10.01
N HIS A 165 5.08 -23.25 10.04
CA HIS A 165 4.02 -23.80 9.19
C HIS A 165 3.48 -22.71 8.27
N GLY A 166 4.20 -22.54 7.16
CA GLY A 166 3.99 -21.49 6.18
C GLY A 166 2.66 -21.61 5.41
N HIS A 167 2.21 -20.50 4.94
CA HIS A 167 1.07 -20.23 4.03
C HIS A 167 1.05 -21.13 2.78
N GLY A 168 2.18 -21.72 2.39
CA GLY A 168 2.28 -22.73 1.32
C GLY A 168 1.44 -23.99 1.52
N GLN A 169 0.97 -24.27 2.74
CA GLN A 169 0.07 -25.41 2.99
C GLN A 169 -1.38 -25.12 2.56
N TYR A 170 -1.82 -23.85 2.59
CA TYR A 170 -3.14 -23.45 2.13
C TYR A 170 -3.30 -23.66 0.61
N LEU A 171 -2.33 -23.24 -0.17
CA LEU A 171 -2.34 -23.43 -1.63
C LEU A 171 -2.26 -24.93 -1.99
N LYS A 172 -1.46 -25.73 -1.25
CA LYS A 172 -1.43 -27.19 -1.42
C LYS A 172 -2.75 -27.88 -1.06
N LEU A 173 -3.55 -27.29 -0.13
CA LEU A 173 -4.88 -27.78 0.18
C LEU A 173 -5.86 -27.45 -0.95
N ILE A 174 -5.77 -26.26 -1.55
CA ILE A 174 -6.57 -25.84 -2.70
C ILE A 174 -6.36 -26.79 -3.87
N ASP A 175 -5.13 -27.15 -4.18
CA ASP A 175 -4.79 -28.10 -5.26
C ASP A 175 -5.29 -29.53 -4.98
N LYS A 176 -5.41 -29.92 -3.71
CA LYS A 176 -5.89 -31.23 -3.28
C LYS A 176 -7.41 -31.30 -3.11
N LEU A 177 -8.06 -30.17 -2.86
CA LEU A 177 -9.49 -30.10 -2.53
C LEU A 177 -10.39 -30.73 -3.62
N PRO A 178 -10.21 -30.48 -4.92
CA PRO A 178 -11.01 -31.11 -5.98
C PRO A 178 -10.83 -32.61 -6.07
N ARG A 179 -9.66 -33.15 -5.72
CA ARG A 179 -9.39 -34.59 -5.67
C ARG A 179 -10.08 -35.25 -4.49
N ILE A 180 -10.08 -34.59 -3.32
CA ILE A 180 -10.74 -35.04 -2.09
C ILE A 180 -12.27 -35.04 -2.27
N LEU A 181 -12.84 -34.04 -2.94
CA LEU A 181 -14.27 -33.91 -3.18
C LEU A 181 -14.87 -35.05 -4.04
N ARG A 182 -14.05 -35.75 -4.83
CA ARG A 182 -14.50 -36.96 -5.57
C ARG A 182 -14.93 -38.11 -4.66
N PHE A 183 -14.39 -38.14 -3.44
CA PHE A 183 -14.67 -39.20 -2.46
C PHE A 183 -15.75 -38.80 -1.42
N VAL A 184 -16.24 -37.55 -1.45
CA VAL A 184 -17.32 -37.12 -0.56
C VAL A 184 -18.68 -37.63 -1.09
N PRO A 185 -19.46 -38.36 -0.30
CA PRO A 185 -20.78 -38.86 -0.70
C PRO A 185 -21.73 -37.75 -1.15
N THR A 186 -22.54 -38.03 -2.18
CA THR A 186 -23.53 -37.10 -2.73
C THR A 186 -24.93 -37.28 -2.15
N ALA A 187 -25.06 -37.96 -1.00
CA ALA A 187 -26.35 -38.26 -0.35
C ALA A 187 -26.43 -37.67 1.07
N GLY A 188 -27.61 -37.35 1.54
CA GLY A 188 -27.89 -36.85 2.88
C GLY A 188 -27.35 -35.44 3.14
N GLY A 189 -27.08 -35.11 4.41
CA GLY A 189 -26.56 -33.80 4.83
C GLY A 189 -25.16 -33.46 4.31
N LEU A 190 -24.41 -34.43 3.76
CA LEU A 190 -23.10 -34.21 3.16
C LEU A 190 -23.17 -33.68 1.72
N ARG A 191 -24.33 -33.79 1.06
CA ARG A 191 -24.54 -33.27 -0.28
C ARG A 191 -24.32 -31.75 -0.36
N ASP A 192 -24.98 -31.01 0.52
CA ASP A 192 -24.91 -29.53 0.48
C ASP A 192 -23.55 -29.02 0.94
N VAL A 193 -22.87 -29.73 1.84
CA VAL A 193 -21.45 -29.48 2.17
C VAL A 193 -20.55 -29.62 0.93
N LYS A 194 -20.75 -30.67 0.13
CA LYS A 194 -20.02 -30.88 -1.11
C LYS A 194 -20.32 -29.79 -2.13
N HIS A 195 -21.56 -29.33 -2.22
CA HIS A 195 -21.95 -28.23 -3.09
C HIS A 195 -21.28 -26.93 -2.68
N TYR A 196 -21.26 -26.63 -1.36
CA TYR A 196 -20.54 -25.45 -0.85
C TYR A 196 -19.06 -25.50 -1.20
N LEU A 197 -18.39 -26.64 -0.99
CA LEU A 197 -16.98 -26.79 -1.31
C LEU A 197 -16.69 -26.71 -2.83
N ASN A 198 -17.59 -27.19 -3.69
CA ASN A 198 -17.46 -27.01 -5.13
C ASN A 198 -17.60 -25.54 -5.54
N ILE A 199 -18.58 -24.81 -5.00
CA ILE A 199 -18.74 -23.37 -5.21
C ILE A 199 -17.49 -22.61 -4.75
N PHE A 200 -16.97 -22.97 -3.59
CA PHE A 200 -15.72 -22.43 -3.07
C PHE A 200 -14.53 -22.69 -3.99
N CYS A 201 -14.41 -23.90 -4.59
CA CYS A 201 -13.36 -24.20 -5.57
C CYS A 201 -13.42 -23.33 -6.82
N TYR A 202 -14.62 -23.01 -7.35
CA TYR A 202 -14.77 -22.06 -8.46
C TYR A 202 -14.32 -20.66 -8.06
N PHE A 203 -14.71 -20.23 -6.86
CA PHE A 203 -14.37 -18.91 -6.34
C PHE A 203 -12.88 -18.73 -6.07
N LEU A 204 -12.18 -19.76 -5.59
CA LEU A 204 -10.73 -19.71 -5.35
C LEU A 204 -9.90 -19.35 -6.60
N GLN A 205 -10.49 -19.56 -7.77
CA GLN A 205 -9.89 -19.26 -9.08
C GLN A 205 -10.90 -18.43 -9.89
N PRO A 206 -11.06 -17.13 -9.62
CA PRO A 206 -12.18 -16.33 -10.17
C PRO A 206 -11.97 -15.98 -11.64
N THR A 207 -11.62 -16.96 -12.48
CA THR A 207 -11.60 -16.78 -13.94
C THR A 207 -13.02 -16.56 -14.45
N PRO A 208 -13.24 -15.82 -15.55
CA PRO A 208 -14.58 -15.65 -16.11
C PRO A 208 -15.35 -16.96 -16.30
N PRO A 209 -14.75 -18.06 -16.84
CA PRO A 209 -15.42 -19.35 -16.93
C PRO A 209 -15.77 -19.96 -15.56
N ASN A 210 -14.92 -19.77 -14.55
CA ASN A 210 -15.20 -20.29 -13.19
C ASN A 210 -16.31 -19.51 -12.50
N ILE A 211 -16.33 -18.17 -12.60
CA ILE A 211 -17.43 -17.34 -12.06
C ILE A 211 -18.75 -17.67 -12.75
N ARG A 212 -18.75 -17.83 -14.09
CA ARG A 212 -19.92 -18.29 -14.84
C ARG A 212 -20.38 -19.66 -14.32
N SER A 213 -19.45 -20.61 -14.16
CA SER A 213 -19.74 -21.96 -13.66
C SER A 213 -20.22 -21.96 -12.22
N MET A 214 -19.68 -21.10 -11.35
CA MET A 214 -20.11 -20.92 -9.97
C MET A 214 -21.58 -20.51 -9.88
N ILE A 215 -21.96 -19.48 -10.64
CA ILE A 215 -23.35 -19.00 -10.72
C ILE A 215 -24.26 -20.09 -11.27
N LEU A 216 -23.89 -20.69 -12.40
CA LEU A 216 -24.68 -21.73 -13.05
C LEU A 216 -24.85 -22.95 -12.15
N TYR A 217 -23.81 -23.33 -11.39
CA TYR A 217 -23.84 -24.44 -10.44
C TYR A 217 -24.83 -24.16 -9.28
N ALA A 218 -24.76 -22.97 -8.70
CA ALA A 218 -25.64 -22.58 -7.61
C ALA A 218 -27.11 -22.48 -8.07
N LEU A 219 -27.37 -21.90 -9.24
CA LEU A 219 -28.71 -21.83 -9.83
C LEU A 219 -29.29 -23.24 -10.05
N LYS A 220 -28.51 -24.13 -10.69
CA LYS A 220 -28.91 -25.49 -10.99
C LYS A 220 -29.30 -26.30 -9.74
N GLU A 221 -28.56 -26.16 -8.65
CA GLU A 221 -28.73 -26.99 -7.46
C GLU A 221 -29.78 -26.42 -6.47
N TYR A 222 -30.01 -25.09 -6.47
CA TYR A 222 -30.82 -24.44 -5.44
C TYR A 222 -32.03 -23.66 -5.95
N VAL A 223 -32.07 -23.27 -7.24
CA VAL A 223 -33.21 -22.54 -7.80
C VAL A 223 -34.10 -23.47 -8.64
N ALA A 224 -35.39 -23.53 -8.27
CA ALA A 224 -36.37 -24.33 -9.00
C ALA A 224 -36.82 -23.60 -10.28
N ASP A 225 -36.10 -23.77 -11.41
CA ASP A 225 -36.48 -23.24 -12.70
C ASP A 225 -36.58 -24.35 -13.75
N GLU A 226 -37.69 -24.39 -14.48
CA GLU A 226 -37.96 -25.43 -15.47
C GLU A 226 -36.99 -25.35 -16.70
N ARG A 227 -36.48 -24.18 -17.04
CA ARG A 227 -35.49 -23.97 -18.12
C ARG A 227 -34.17 -24.66 -17.78
N LEU A 228 -33.73 -24.53 -16.52
CA LEU A 228 -32.50 -25.19 -15.99
C LEU A 228 -32.66 -26.71 -15.97
N LYS A 229 -33.85 -27.24 -15.63
CA LYS A 229 -34.13 -28.68 -15.60
C LYS A 229 -34.13 -29.26 -17.04
N LYS A 230 -34.79 -28.59 -17.98
CA LYS A 230 -34.90 -29.05 -19.40
C LYS A 230 -33.55 -29.03 -20.10
N ALA A 231 -32.68 -28.09 -19.81
CA ALA A 231 -31.42 -27.90 -20.52
C ALA A 231 -30.34 -28.97 -20.23
N LYS A 232 -30.55 -29.93 -19.34
CA LYS A 232 -29.59 -31.01 -18.96
C LYS A 232 -28.17 -30.48 -18.74
N ILE A 233 -28.04 -29.38 -18.03
CA ILE A 233 -26.81 -28.57 -17.90
C ILE A 233 -25.68 -29.39 -17.27
N LYS A 234 -24.54 -29.43 -17.97
CA LYS A 234 -23.28 -30.00 -17.48
C LYS A 234 -22.33 -28.85 -17.14
N VAL A 235 -22.13 -28.61 -15.82
CA VAL A 235 -21.22 -27.54 -15.38
C VAL A 235 -19.78 -28.03 -15.48
N PRO A 236 -18.87 -27.34 -16.19
CA PRO A 236 -17.47 -27.72 -16.30
C PRO A 236 -16.78 -27.71 -14.92
N PRO A 237 -15.76 -28.55 -14.68
CA PRO A 237 -14.97 -28.50 -13.45
C PRO A 237 -14.19 -27.17 -13.36
N PRO A 238 -13.77 -26.75 -12.12
CA PRO A 238 -12.98 -25.54 -11.95
C PRO A 238 -11.67 -25.58 -12.76
N GLN A 239 -11.40 -24.51 -13.49
CA GLN A 239 -10.09 -24.30 -14.13
C GLN A 239 -9.05 -23.94 -13.07
N HIS A 240 -7.86 -24.50 -13.18
CA HIS A 240 -6.72 -24.22 -12.31
C HIS A 240 -5.67 -23.41 -13.05
N LEU A 241 -5.21 -22.33 -12.41
CA LEU A 241 -4.10 -21.51 -12.86
C LEU A 241 -3.00 -21.54 -11.78
N PRO A 242 -1.73 -21.36 -12.17
CA PRO A 242 -0.63 -21.39 -11.22
C PRO A 242 -0.78 -20.34 -10.11
N SER A 243 -0.28 -20.64 -8.91
CA SER A 243 -0.29 -19.72 -7.77
C SER A 243 0.64 -18.54 -8.02
N VAL A 244 1.83 -18.80 -8.57
CA VAL A 244 2.82 -17.81 -8.98
C VAL A 244 3.22 -18.04 -10.42
N ALA A 245 3.26 -16.97 -11.21
CA ALA A 245 3.63 -16.98 -12.63
C ALA A 245 4.04 -15.58 -13.07
N ILE A 246 4.63 -15.44 -14.24
CA ILE A 246 4.85 -14.13 -14.88
C ILE A 246 3.74 -13.90 -15.89
N TYR A 247 3.15 -12.71 -15.83
CA TYR A 247 2.14 -12.20 -16.74
C TYR A 247 2.77 -11.22 -17.72
N HIS A 248 2.19 -11.08 -18.91
CA HIS A 248 2.47 -9.96 -19.81
C HIS A 248 1.26 -9.72 -20.75
N PRO A 249 0.86 -8.46 -20.99
CA PRO A 249 -0.34 -8.15 -21.81
C PRO A 249 -0.25 -8.65 -23.26
N ASP A 250 0.95 -8.79 -23.82
CA ASP A 250 1.17 -9.26 -25.18
C ASP A 250 1.31 -10.78 -25.27
N SER A 251 1.32 -11.49 -24.14
CA SER A 251 1.41 -12.95 -24.11
C SER A 251 0.03 -13.59 -23.95
N PRO A 252 -0.32 -14.62 -24.76
CA PRO A 252 -1.58 -15.34 -24.59
C PRO A 252 -1.59 -16.27 -23.38
N ARG A 253 -0.44 -16.52 -22.73
CA ARG A 253 -0.26 -17.44 -21.60
C ARG A 253 0.53 -16.84 -20.46
N LEU A 254 0.38 -17.42 -19.28
CA LEU A 254 1.25 -17.20 -18.13
C LEU A 254 2.51 -18.05 -18.24
N PHE A 255 3.62 -17.54 -17.69
CA PHE A 255 4.90 -18.26 -17.66
C PHE A 255 5.19 -18.72 -16.23
N GLU A 256 5.39 -20.00 -16.04
CA GLU A 256 5.75 -20.57 -14.74
C GLU A 256 7.27 -20.62 -14.51
N SER A 257 8.07 -20.38 -15.57
CA SER A 257 9.53 -20.33 -15.56
C SER A 257 10.04 -18.99 -16.04
N PHE A 258 11.05 -18.44 -15.35
CA PHE A 258 11.73 -17.21 -15.77
C PHE A 258 12.43 -17.39 -17.12
N ASP A 259 13.04 -18.56 -17.39
CA ASP A 259 13.74 -18.80 -18.65
C ASP A 259 12.81 -18.88 -19.85
N GLU A 260 11.58 -19.38 -19.67
CA GLU A 260 10.56 -19.34 -20.72
C GLU A 260 10.12 -17.91 -21.00
N TYR A 261 9.87 -17.12 -19.93
CA TYR A 261 9.54 -15.71 -20.06
C TYR A 261 10.65 -14.93 -20.76
N ARG A 262 11.91 -15.11 -20.34
CA ARG A 262 13.07 -14.44 -20.93
C ARG A 262 13.20 -14.73 -22.42
N ARG A 263 13.08 -15.99 -22.83
CA ARG A 263 13.14 -16.38 -24.26
C ARG A 263 12.01 -15.71 -25.05
N TRP A 264 10.82 -15.73 -24.52
CA TRP A 264 9.67 -15.08 -25.16
C TRP A 264 9.84 -13.57 -25.19
N TYR A 265 10.25 -12.95 -24.09
CA TYR A 265 10.39 -11.49 -23.97
C TYR A 265 11.40 -10.92 -24.96
N VAL A 266 12.55 -11.56 -25.12
CA VAL A 266 13.59 -11.17 -26.08
C VAL A 266 13.16 -11.42 -27.54
N SER A 267 12.36 -12.47 -27.79
CA SER A 267 11.89 -12.82 -29.14
C SER A 267 10.75 -11.95 -29.66
N ARG A 268 10.05 -11.21 -28.80
CA ARG A 268 8.96 -10.33 -29.22
C ARG A 268 9.49 -9.08 -29.91
N SER A 269 8.97 -8.78 -31.10
CA SER A 269 9.17 -7.46 -31.69
C SER A 269 8.33 -6.44 -30.94
N PRO A 270 8.86 -5.26 -30.59
CA PRO A 270 8.05 -4.20 -30.02
C PRO A 270 6.92 -3.87 -31.00
N LYS A 271 5.65 -4.02 -30.60
CA LYS A 271 4.55 -3.55 -31.42
C LYS A 271 4.63 -2.03 -31.48
N SER A 272 4.97 -1.50 -32.64
CA SER A 272 5.15 -0.08 -32.93
C SER A 272 3.82 0.67 -32.95
N ASN A 273 3.17 0.80 -31.80
CA ASN A 273 2.02 1.71 -31.61
C ASN A 273 2.36 2.91 -30.72
N VAL A 274 3.64 3.19 -30.54
CA VAL A 274 4.09 4.40 -29.83
C VAL A 274 4.48 5.43 -30.89
N GLN A 275 3.77 6.53 -30.94
CA GLN A 275 4.04 7.71 -31.81
C GLN A 275 5.38 8.41 -31.48
N ASN A 276 6.36 7.70 -30.95
CA ASN A 276 7.66 8.24 -30.61
C ASN A 276 8.74 7.58 -31.49
N PRO A 277 9.28 8.31 -32.52
CA PRO A 277 10.25 7.76 -33.47
C PRO A 277 11.60 7.38 -32.86
N LYS A 278 11.84 7.71 -31.58
CA LYS A 278 13.10 7.40 -30.88
C LYS A 278 13.21 5.98 -30.33
N SER A 279 12.12 5.20 -30.33
CA SER A 279 12.12 3.82 -29.83
C SER A 279 12.10 2.74 -30.90
N ALA A 280 12.11 3.12 -32.19
CA ALA A 280 12.18 2.17 -33.29
C ALA A 280 13.59 1.51 -33.33
N GLY A 281 13.67 0.25 -32.86
CA GLY A 281 14.89 -0.56 -32.94
C GLY A 281 15.58 -0.92 -31.64
N VAL A 282 15.05 -0.54 -30.46
CA VAL A 282 15.60 -0.97 -29.18
C VAL A 282 15.21 -2.43 -28.95
N GLN A 283 16.18 -3.33 -29.03
CA GLN A 283 16.01 -4.72 -28.61
C GLN A 283 15.86 -4.75 -27.08
N LEU A 284 14.66 -5.07 -26.59
CA LEU A 284 14.41 -5.20 -25.17
C LEU A 284 15.19 -6.40 -24.62
N VAL A 285 16.22 -6.13 -23.86
CA VAL A 285 17.01 -7.16 -23.16
C VAL A 285 16.67 -7.08 -21.68
N LEU A 286 16.41 -8.21 -21.03
CA LEU A 286 16.21 -8.26 -19.57
C LEU A 286 17.56 -8.02 -18.86
N ASN A 287 18.02 -6.77 -18.91
CA ASN A 287 19.19 -6.33 -18.15
C ASN A 287 18.76 -6.11 -16.69
N PRO A 288 19.36 -6.80 -15.71
CA PRO A 288 19.00 -6.63 -14.30
C PRO A 288 19.03 -5.17 -13.81
N GLU A 289 19.92 -4.36 -14.36
CA GLU A 289 20.06 -2.94 -13.99
C GLU A 289 18.93 -2.04 -14.54
N GLU A 290 18.19 -2.51 -15.54
CA GLU A 290 17.13 -1.77 -16.23
C GLU A 290 15.78 -2.50 -16.19
N THR A 291 15.70 -3.57 -15.41
CA THR A 291 14.47 -4.38 -15.30
C THR A 291 13.72 -4.04 -14.02
N VAL A 292 12.44 -3.72 -14.16
CA VAL A 292 11.52 -3.47 -13.03
C VAL A 292 10.75 -4.74 -12.70
N GLY A 293 10.82 -5.17 -11.44
CA GLY A 293 9.96 -6.24 -10.92
C GLY A 293 8.61 -5.68 -10.50
N LEU A 294 7.53 -6.17 -11.10
CA LEU A 294 6.15 -5.79 -10.74
C LEU A 294 5.49 -6.93 -9.99
N LEU A 295 4.86 -6.62 -8.85
CA LEU A 295 4.05 -7.57 -8.09
C LEU A 295 2.58 -7.32 -8.36
N LEU A 296 1.91 -8.22 -9.08
CA LEU A 296 0.54 -8.10 -9.50
C LEU A 296 -0.39 -8.92 -8.62
N MET A 297 -1.58 -8.41 -8.34
CA MET A 297 -2.63 -9.19 -7.70
C MET A 297 -3.14 -10.30 -8.63
N ARG A 298 -2.94 -11.55 -8.21
CA ARG A 298 -3.40 -12.71 -8.95
C ARG A 298 -4.90 -12.68 -9.30
N PRO A 299 -5.83 -12.30 -8.39
CA PRO A 299 -7.26 -12.21 -8.72
C PRO A 299 -7.55 -11.33 -9.93
N GLN A 300 -6.90 -10.18 -10.08
CA GLN A 300 -7.09 -9.28 -11.22
C GLN A 300 -6.69 -9.95 -12.55
N VAL A 301 -5.54 -10.64 -12.55
CA VAL A 301 -5.04 -11.32 -13.76
C VAL A 301 -5.91 -12.51 -14.13
N VAL A 302 -6.31 -13.33 -13.18
CA VAL A 302 -7.16 -14.50 -13.45
C VAL A 302 -8.58 -14.11 -13.84
N SER A 303 -9.10 -12.99 -13.34
CA SER A 303 -10.40 -12.43 -13.72
C SER A 303 -10.39 -11.67 -15.04
N LYS A 304 -9.20 -11.46 -15.63
CA LYS A 304 -8.96 -10.66 -16.84
C LYS A 304 -9.37 -9.19 -16.71
N THR A 305 -9.22 -8.61 -15.53
CA THR A 305 -9.44 -7.19 -15.24
C THR A 305 -8.09 -6.46 -15.14
N THR A 306 -7.29 -6.51 -16.19
CA THR A 306 -5.87 -6.12 -16.19
C THR A 306 -5.55 -4.81 -16.89
N ARG A 307 -6.54 -4.08 -17.41
CA ARG A 307 -6.32 -2.90 -18.26
C ARG A 307 -5.38 -1.86 -17.64
N HIS A 308 -5.49 -1.64 -16.34
CA HIS A 308 -4.59 -0.72 -15.60
C HIS A 308 -3.16 -1.27 -15.50
N TYR A 309 -2.97 -2.58 -15.32
CA TYR A 309 -1.64 -3.22 -15.34
C TYR A 309 -1.02 -3.15 -16.73
N ASP A 310 -1.82 -3.43 -17.76
CA ASP A 310 -1.36 -3.45 -19.15
C ASP A 310 -0.82 -2.10 -19.59
N ALA A 311 -1.53 -1.03 -19.25
CA ALA A 311 -1.11 0.33 -19.55
C ALA A 311 0.17 0.73 -18.81
N LEU A 312 0.27 0.39 -17.51
CA LEU A 312 1.48 0.68 -16.73
C LEU A 312 2.70 -0.10 -17.26
N ILE A 313 2.53 -1.39 -17.58
CA ILE A 313 3.60 -2.21 -18.17
C ILE A 313 4.09 -1.57 -19.47
N ARG A 314 3.17 -1.20 -20.37
CA ARG A 314 3.53 -0.54 -21.63
C ARG A 314 4.17 0.84 -21.43
N ALA A 315 3.72 1.60 -20.44
CA ALA A 315 4.34 2.88 -20.11
C ALA A 315 5.80 2.72 -19.63
N ILE A 316 6.08 1.71 -18.80
CA ILE A 316 7.44 1.41 -18.33
C ILE A 316 8.33 0.98 -19.51
N GLU A 317 7.83 0.12 -20.39
CA GLU A 317 8.56 -0.31 -21.58
C GLU A 317 8.79 0.81 -22.59
N ALA A 318 7.85 1.75 -22.73
CA ALA A 318 7.99 2.92 -23.58
C ALA A 318 9.13 3.86 -23.13
N GLU A 319 9.48 3.84 -21.84
CA GLU A 319 10.62 4.55 -21.30
C GLU A 319 11.96 3.79 -21.49
N GLY A 320 11.93 2.61 -22.09
CA GLY A 320 13.12 1.77 -22.36
C GLY A 320 13.52 0.88 -21.18
N LEU A 321 12.70 0.75 -20.16
CA LEU A 321 12.90 -0.21 -19.07
C LEU A 321 12.25 -1.54 -19.42
N SER A 322 12.84 -2.64 -18.97
CA SER A 322 12.24 -3.98 -19.07
C SER A 322 11.40 -4.30 -17.84
N VAL A 323 10.51 -5.27 -17.93
CA VAL A 323 9.62 -5.65 -16.82
C VAL A 323 9.61 -7.16 -16.56
N ILE A 324 9.41 -7.53 -15.29
CA ILE A 324 9.05 -8.90 -14.87
C ILE A 324 7.78 -8.79 -14.02
N PRO A 325 6.58 -8.88 -14.65
CA PRO A 325 5.31 -8.78 -13.93
C PRO A 325 4.94 -10.12 -13.30
N ALA A 326 5.30 -10.31 -12.04
CA ALA A 326 5.06 -11.54 -11.29
C ALA A 326 3.70 -11.52 -10.58
N LEU A 327 2.93 -12.58 -10.74
CA LEU A 327 1.71 -12.81 -9.96
C LEU A 327 2.10 -13.16 -8.53
N SER A 328 1.51 -12.41 -7.61
CA SER A 328 1.64 -12.64 -6.18
C SER A 328 0.42 -13.38 -5.64
N THR A 329 0.63 -14.24 -4.68
CA THR A 329 -0.45 -14.73 -3.85
C THR A 329 -0.91 -13.61 -2.92
N LEU A 330 -2.20 -13.54 -2.59
CA LEU A 330 -2.77 -12.49 -1.72
C LEU A 330 -2.09 -12.35 -0.35
N MET A 331 -1.35 -13.37 0.10
CA MET A 331 -0.87 -13.48 1.47
C MET A 331 0.65 -13.37 1.58
N ASP A 332 1.43 -13.61 0.51
CA ASP A 332 2.87 -13.63 0.60
C ASP A 332 3.53 -13.40 -0.76
N ASN A 333 4.30 -12.31 -0.86
CA ASN A 333 5.00 -11.96 -2.10
C ASN A 333 6.37 -12.63 -2.23
N ARG A 334 6.89 -13.24 -1.15
CA ARG A 334 8.25 -13.80 -1.11
C ARG A 334 8.47 -14.91 -2.15
N GLU A 335 7.49 -15.81 -2.31
CA GLU A 335 7.59 -16.91 -3.29
C GLU A 335 7.74 -16.38 -4.73
N ALA A 336 6.96 -15.39 -5.11
CA ALA A 336 7.04 -14.76 -6.43
C ALA A 336 8.40 -14.06 -6.64
N CYS A 337 8.87 -13.32 -5.63
CA CYS A 337 10.14 -12.62 -5.67
C CYS A 337 11.32 -13.62 -5.74
N GLN A 338 11.33 -14.65 -4.90
CA GLN A 338 12.39 -15.66 -4.89
C GLN A 338 12.48 -16.36 -6.24
N LYS A 339 11.35 -16.77 -6.81
CA LYS A 339 11.31 -17.53 -8.06
C LYS A 339 11.69 -16.69 -9.28
N PHE A 340 11.29 -15.42 -9.34
CA PHE A 340 11.39 -14.63 -10.57
C PHE A 340 12.37 -13.47 -10.48
N PHE A 341 12.61 -12.90 -9.30
CA PHE A 341 13.47 -11.73 -9.13
C PHE A 341 14.88 -12.06 -8.66
N VAL A 342 15.12 -13.31 -8.18
CA VAL A 342 16.41 -13.78 -7.70
C VAL A 342 16.96 -14.88 -8.62
N ASP A 343 18.28 -14.85 -8.86
CA ASP A 343 19.00 -15.91 -9.60
C ASP A 343 19.70 -16.84 -8.63
N GLU A 344 19.07 -17.97 -8.33
CA GLU A 344 19.59 -18.99 -7.40
C GLU A 344 20.87 -19.68 -7.91
N ASN A 345 21.10 -19.68 -9.21
CA ASN A 345 22.29 -20.34 -9.79
C ASN A 345 23.59 -19.56 -9.54
N SER A 346 23.52 -18.30 -9.16
CA SER A 346 24.71 -17.46 -8.90
C SER A 346 25.37 -17.73 -7.54
N SER A 347 24.69 -18.37 -6.59
CA SER A 347 25.23 -18.72 -5.26
C SER A 347 26.22 -19.90 -5.28
N LYS A 348 26.34 -20.65 -6.40
CA LYS A 348 27.24 -21.80 -6.55
C LYS A 348 28.62 -21.45 -7.12
N VAL A 349 28.89 -20.21 -7.46
CA VAL A 349 30.21 -19.77 -7.92
C VAL A 349 31.06 -19.45 -6.70
N GLN A 350 31.95 -20.38 -6.34
CA GLN A 350 32.97 -20.22 -5.30
C GLN A 350 33.78 -18.95 -5.57
N SER A 351 33.82 -18.05 -4.61
CA SER A 351 34.75 -16.92 -4.61
C SER A 351 36.19 -17.45 -4.66
N PRO A 352 37.10 -16.90 -5.48
CA PRO A 352 38.51 -17.26 -5.45
C PRO A 352 39.04 -16.95 -4.06
N LYS A 353 39.74 -17.91 -3.46
CA LYS A 353 40.46 -17.75 -2.19
C LYS A 353 41.47 -16.61 -2.35
N SER A 354 41.16 -15.41 -1.86
CA SER A 354 42.15 -14.36 -1.74
C SER A 354 42.98 -14.59 -0.50
N SER A 355 44.29 -14.60 -0.72
CA SER A 355 45.33 -14.72 0.31
C SER A 355 45.21 -13.63 1.36
N ARG A 356 45.30 -14.03 2.63
CA ARG A 356 45.33 -13.18 3.81
C ARG A 356 46.41 -12.10 3.69
N THR A 357 46.05 -10.85 3.76
CA THR A 357 46.89 -9.78 4.31
C THR A 357 46.13 -9.10 5.40
N ASN A 358 46.73 -9.02 6.60
CA ASN A 358 46.25 -8.34 7.78
C ASN A 358 46.05 -6.86 7.53
N ARG A 359 44.83 -6.36 7.71
CA ARG A 359 44.57 -4.98 8.15
C ARG A 359 43.26 -4.95 8.94
N SER A 360 43.38 -4.42 10.15
CA SER A 360 42.33 -4.15 11.09
C SER A 360 41.44 -3.01 10.59
N ASP A 361 40.29 -3.34 9.99
CA ASP A 361 39.17 -2.41 9.82
C ASP A 361 37.90 -3.12 10.27
N LYS A 362 37.28 -2.55 11.30
CA LYS A 362 35.96 -2.98 11.77
C LYS A 362 34.90 -2.54 10.76
N SER A 363 34.80 -3.23 9.63
CA SER A 363 33.67 -3.15 8.72
C SER A 363 32.59 -4.12 9.20
N TYR A 364 31.34 -3.64 9.24
CA TYR A 364 30.16 -4.46 9.50
C TYR A 364 30.17 -5.72 8.61
N PRO A 365 29.81 -6.90 9.14
CA PRO A 365 29.80 -8.12 8.34
C PRO A 365 28.77 -7.99 7.23
N SER A 366 29.22 -8.07 5.98
CA SER A 366 28.35 -8.18 4.82
C SER A 366 27.71 -9.58 4.83
N THR A 367 26.49 -9.70 5.32
CA THR A 367 25.69 -10.94 5.34
C THR A 367 25.04 -11.22 3.98
N THR A 368 25.80 -11.16 2.87
CA THR A 368 25.27 -11.36 1.51
C THR A 368 25.48 -12.76 0.95
N SER A 369 25.70 -13.79 1.77
CA SER A 369 26.15 -15.10 1.25
C SER A 369 25.05 -16.06 0.78
N ASP A 370 23.77 -15.87 1.12
CA ASP A 370 22.71 -16.82 0.78
C ASP A 370 21.63 -16.32 -0.19
N PHE A 371 21.52 -15.01 -0.43
CA PHE A 371 20.61 -14.48 -1.43
C PHE A 371 21.32 -14.41 -2.80
N GLY A 372 20.78 -15.09 -3.81
CA GLY A 372 21.31 -15.06 -5.17
C GLY A 372 21.31 -13.64 -5.79
N ARG A 373 21.97 -13.48 -6.94
CA ARG A 373 22.02 -12.18 -7.65
C ARG A 373 20.61 -11.75 -8.07
N SER A 374 20.27 -10.48 -7.83
CA SER A 374 18.98 -9.94 -8.26
C SER A 374 18.89 -9.77 -9.77
N ARG A 375 17.75 -10.15 -10.36
CA ARG A 375 17.39 -9.96 -11.78
C ARG A 375 16.70 -8.64 -12.06
N ILE A 376 16.48 -7.81 -11.04
CA ILE A 376 15.71 -6.56 -11.14
C ILE A 376 16.49 -5.40 -10.53
N SER A 377 16.16 -4.19 -10.98
CA SER A 377 16.71 -2.94 -10.46
C SER A 377 15.91 -2.40 -9.27
N GLN A 378 14.60 -2.58 -9.28
CA GLN A 378 13.65 -2.09 -8.27
C GLN A 378 12.36 -2.90 -8.31
N ILE A 379 11.59 -2.88 -7.21
CA ILE A 379 10.29 -3.53 -7.09
C ILE A 379 9.20 -2.47 -7.04
N VAL A 380 8.11 -2.71 -7.78
CA VAL A 380 6.86 -1.96 -7.64
C VAL A 380 5.75 -2.94 -7.27
N SER A 381 5.19 -2.75 -6.10
CA SER A 381 4.00 -3.49 -5.67
C SER A 381 2.73 -2.83 -6.21
N LEU A 382 1.93 -3.60 -6.90
CA LEU A 382 0.59 -3.26 -7.38
C LEU A 382 -0.48 -4.08 -6.63
N THR A 383 -0.09 -4.71 -5.52
CA THR A 383 -0.99 -5.58 -4.75
C THR A 383 -1.92 -4.80 -3.84
N GLY A 384 -1.51 -3.60 -3.40
CA GLY A 384 -2.29 -2.74 -2.51
C GLY A 384 -2.42 -3.27 -1.08
N PHE A 385 -1.49 -4.13 -0.64
CA PHE A 385 -1.47 -4.73 0.71
C PHE A 385 -0.04 -4.89 1.22
N SER A 386 0.07 -5.38 2.48
CA SER A 386 1.34 -5.81 3.06
C SER A 386 2.12 -6.77 2.14
N PHE A 387 3.43 -6.65 2.17
CA PHE A 387 4.33 -7.55 1.43
C PHE A 387 4.23 -9.00 1.94
N VAL A 388 4.10 -9.20 3.26
CA VAL A 388 3.85 -10.50 3.90
C VAL A 388 2.63 -10.41 4.81
N GLY A 389 1.68 -11.33 4.66
CA GLY A 389 0.46 -11.43 5.47
C GLY A 389 -0.80 -10.89 4.81
N GLY A 390 -0.70 -10.15 3.71
CA GLY A 390 -1.85 -9.64 2.97
C GLY A 390 -2.72 -8.68 3.80
N PRO A 391 -4.04 -8.61 3.54
CA PRO A 391 -4.91 -7.63 4.19
C PRO A 391 -5.24 -7.90 5.67
N ALA A 392 -5.02 -9.13 6.16
CA ALA A 392 -5.53 -9.54 7.47
C ALA A 392 -4.43 -9.78 8.53
N MET A 393 -3.19 -10.02 8.11
CA MET A 393 -2.10 -10.43 8.99
C MET A 393 -0.77 -9.86 8.48
N ASN A 394 -0.49 -8.62 8.87
CA ASN A 394 0.78 -7.98 8.52
C ASN A 394 1.93 -8.61 9.33
N ASP A 395 2.97 -9.10 8.62
CA ASP A 395 4.25 -9.53 9.19
C ASP A 395 5.36 -8.65 8.62
N SER A 396 5.49 -7.46 9.21
CA SER A 396 6.45 -6.45 8.74
C SER A 396 7.90 -6.83 9.02
N GLU A 397 8.18 -7.66 10.04
CA GLU A 397 9.54 -8.15 10.31
C GLU A 397 10.01 -9.08 9.20
N ALA A 398 9.19 -10.07 8.83
CA ALA A 398 9.50 -10.97 7.72
C ALA A 398 9.58 -10.24 6.36
N ALA A 399 8.76 -9.20 6.17
CA ALA A 399 8.82 -8.34 4.99
C ALA A 399 10.14 -7.55 4.94
N ALA A 400 10.49 -6.87 6.03
CA ALA A 400 11.71 -6.07 6.14
C ALA A 400 12.98 -6.93 6.00
N GLU A 401 13.02 -8.11 6.62
CA GLU A 401 14.14 -9.04 6.48
C GLU A 401 14.33 -9.47 5.03
N PHE A 402 13.25 -9.90 4.36
CA PHE A 402 13.33 -10.34 2.98
C PHE A 402 13.76 -9.20 2.03
N LEU A 403 13.14 -8.02 2.15
CA LEU A 403 13.43 -6.86 1.29
C LEU A 403 14.85 -6.32 1.53
N ARG A 404 15.35 -6.34 2.78
CA ARG A 404 16.73 -6.00 3.10
C ARG A 404 17.72 -6.96 2.41
N ASN A 405 17.46 -8.26 2.46
CA ASN A 405 18.30 -9.26 1.81
C ASN A 405 18.28 -9.13 0.29
N LEU A 406 17.13 -8.81 -0.30
CA LEU A 406 17.01 -8.55 -1.74
C LEU A 406 17.72 -7.27 -2.17
N ASN A 407 17.84 -6.29 -1.26
CA ASN A 407 18.55 -5.02 -1.42
C ASN A 407 18.16 -4.28 -2.72
N ARG A 408 16.87 -4.06 -2.90
CA ARG A 408 16.30 -3.29 -4.02
C ARG A 408 15.26 -2.32 -3.51
N PRO A 409 15.15 -1.11 -4.09
CA PRO A 409 14.09 -0.17 -3.76
C PRO A 409 12.72 -0.84 -3.90
N TYR A 410 11.85 -0.64 -2.91
CA TYR A 410 10.50 -1.17 -2.88
C TYR A 410 9.49 0.00 -2.88
N ARG A 411 8.63 0.04 -3.89
CA ARG A 411 7.63 1.08 -4.09
C ARG A 411 6.23 0.50 -4.11
N SER A 412 5.25 1.28 -3.65
CA SER A 412 3.84 0.93 -3.73
C SER A 412 3.12 1.86 -4.70
N ALA A 413 2.54 1.30 -5.77
CA ALA A 413 1.65 2.04 -6.65
C ALA A 413 0.20 1.64 -6.38
N VAL A 414 -0.69 2.62 -6.36
CA VAL A 414 -2.06 2.51 -5.87
C VAL A 414 -3.06 2.48 -7.02
N SER A 415 -3.89 1.45 -7.06
CA SER A 415 -5.12 1.39 -7.85
C SER A 415 -6.32 1.62 -6.93
N LEU A 416 -7.24 2.50 -7.32
CA LEU A 416 -8.42 2.86 -6.54
C LEU A 416 -9.46 1.72 -6.61
N ASP A 417 -9.63 0.99 -5.50
CA ASP A 417 -10.49 -0.19 -5.42
C ASP A 417 -11.74 0.00 -4.57
N THR A 418 -11.62 0.74 -3.45
CA THR A 418 -12.73 1.02 -2.52
C THR A 418 -13.37 2.38 -2.75
N GLN A 419 -12.75 3.16 -3.57
CA GLN A 419 -13.13 4.52 -3.98
C GLN A 419 -12.99 4.61 -5.49
N THR A 420 -13.91 5.27 -6.17
CA THR A 420 -13.80 5.47 -7.63
C THR A 420 -12.80 6.57 -7.98
N ILE A 421 -12.33 6.57 -9.22
CA ILE A 421 -11.46 7.63 -9.75
C ILE A 421 -12.16 9.00 -9.61
N ASP A 422 -13.46 9.05 -9.92
CA ASP A 422 -14.24 10.29 -9.88
C ASP A 422 -14.37 10.82 -8.45
N SER A 423 -14.74 9.96 -7.49
CA SER A 423 -14.82 10.32 -6.07
C SER A 423 -13.46 10.75 -5.49
N TRP A 424 -12.36 10.13 -5.92
CA TRP A 424 -11.02 10.55 -5.51
C TRP A 424 -10.64 11.91 -6.12
N ARG A 425 -10.99 12.17 -7.38
CA ARG A 425 -10.72 13.48 -8.02
C ARG A 425 -11.45 14.60 -7.30
N GLU A 426 -12.71 14.41 -6.96
CA GLU A 426 -13.54 15.37 -6.22
C GLU A 426 -13.13 15.53 -4.75
N SER A 427 -12.49 14.53 -4.15
CA SER A 427 -12.08 14.56 -2.75
C SER A 427 -10.97 15.58 -2.51
N GLN A 428 -11.18 16.48 -1.55
CA GLN A 428 -10.16 17.44 -1.10
C GLN A 428 -9.10 16.80 -0.21
N THR A 429 -9.43 15.71 0.48
CA THR A 429 -8.50 14.98 1.34
C THR A 429 -7.77 13.86 0.61
N GLY A 430 -8.29 13.39 -0.52
CA GLY A 430 -7.71 12.32 -1.33
C GLY A 430 -8.33 10.96 -1.05
N LEU A 431 -7.52 10.00 -0.65
CA LEU A 431 -7.97 8.63 -0.36
C LEU A 431 -8.86 8.58 0.89
N ASN A 432 -9.86 7.69 0.85
CA ASN A 432 -10.61 7.35 2.04
C ASN A 432 -9.73 6.62 3.08
N PRO A 433 -10.10 6.63 4.38
CA PRO A 433 -9.25 6.06 5.44
C PRO A 433 -8.91 4.58 5.26
N ILE A 434 -9.84 3.77 4.74
CA ILE A 434 -9.64 2.33 4.53
C ILE A 434 -8.57 2.12 3.46
N GLN A 435 -8.70 2.79 2.32
CA GLN A 435 -7.75 2.66 1.22
C GLN A 435 -6.39 3.25 1.59
N ALA A 436 -6.37 4.39 2.29
CA ALA A 436 -5.14 4.99 2.80
C ALA A 436 -4.39 4.06 3.76
N GLY A 437 -5.10 3.42 4.68
CA GLY A 437 -4.54 2.44 5.62
C GLY A 437 -3.98 1.21 4.91
N MET A 438 -4.78 0.58 4.05
CA MET A 438 -4.42 -0.68 3.40
C MET A 438 -3.35 -0.52 2.33
N GLN A 439 -3.45 0.50 1.47
CA GLN A 439 -2.62 0.62 0.27
C GLN A 439 -1.42 1.54 0.43
N ILE A 440 -1.37 2.34 1.50
CA ILE A 440 -0.23 3.23 1.78
C ILE A 440 0.39 2.92 3.14
N ALA A 441 -0.35 3.06 4.25
CA ALA A 441 0.25 2.99 5.58
C ALA A 441 0.83 1.59 5.89
N ILE A 442 0.13 0.51 5.57
CA ILE A 442 0.62 -0.86 5.79
C ILE A 442 1.85 -1.16 4.91
N PRO A 443 1.86 -0.90 3.58
CA PRO A 443 3.08 -1.05 2.79
C PRO A 443 4.26 -0.17 3.25
N GLU A 444 4.01 1.03 3.80
CA GLU A 444 5.06 1.87 4.38
C GLU A 444 5.75 1.23 5.60
N ILE A 445 5.01 0.48 6.42
CA ILE A 445 5.58 -0.28 7.56
C ILE A 445 6.52 -1.38 7.04
N ASP A 446 6.21 -1.99 5.89
CA ASP A 446 7.05 -2.97 5.22
C ASP A 446 8.27 -2.33 4.51
N GLY A 447 8.34 -1.00 4.44
CA GLY A 447 9.43 -0.26 3.80
C GLY A 447 9.10 0.29 2.41
N ALA A 448 7.82 0.30 1.99
CA ALA A 448 7.43 0.89 0.71
C ALA A 448 7.59 2.42 0.70
N THR A 449 8.01 2.93 -0.45
CA THR A 449 8.13 4.36 -0.72
C THR A 449 7.27 4.76 -1.92
N GLU A 450 7.13 6.06 -2.17
CA GLU A 450 6.46 6.63 -3.34
C GLU A 450 5.05 6.10 -3.61
N PRO A 451 4.06 6.33 -2.71
CA PRO A 451 2.68 5.91 -2.92
C PRO A 451 2.05 6.68 -4.08
N PHE A 452 2.08 6.12 -5.27
CA PHE A 452 1.70 6.77 -6.52
C PHE A 452 0.38 6.21 -7.07
N ILE A 453 -0.63 7.08 -7.31
CA ILE A 453 -1.89 6.68 -7.92
C ILE A 453 -1.69 6.54 -9.43
N TYR A 454 -2.00 5.36 -10.00
CA TYR A 454 -1.82 5.08 -11.43
C TYR A 454 -3.09 4.62 -12.14
N GLY A 455 -4.16 4.29 -11.42
CA GLY A 455 -5.41 3.81 -11.98
C GLY A 455 -6.48 3.54 -10.94
N GLY A 456 -7.59 2.96 -11.36
CA GLY A 456 -8.70 2.61 -10.46
C GLY A 456 -9.99 2.33 -11.20
N ILE A 457 -11.08 2.15 -10.47
CA ILE A 457 -12.43 1.93 -11.02
C ILE A 457 -13.08 3.29 -11.29
N PRO A 458 -13.50 3.61 -12.54
CA PRO A 458 -14.31 4.78 -12.83
C PRO A 458 -15.74 4.60 -12.29
N ALA A 459 -16.47 5.69 -12.01
CA ALA A 459 -17.82 5.64 -11.45
C ALA A 459 -18.81 4.80 -12.31
N SER A 460 -18.69 4.85 -13.63
CA SER A 460 -19.52 4.08 -14.56
C SER A 460 -18.91 2.74 -15.00
N GLY A 461 -17.72 2.39 -14.48
CA GLY A 461 -16.94 1.23 -14.92
C GLY A 461 -17.19 -0.02 -14.10
N VAL A 462 -16.88 -1.15 -14.71
CA VAL A 462 -16.98 -2.49 -14.09
C VAL A 462 -15.60 -3.11 -13.81
N GLU A 463 -14.52 -2.47 -14.27
CA GLU A 463 -13.13 -2.92 -14.11
C GLU A 463 -12.18 -1.73 -13.93
N PRO A 464 -11.04 -1.92 -13.27
CA PRO A 464 -10.03 -0.89 -13.14
C PRO A 464 -9.45 -0.47 -14.49
N VAL A 465 -9.28 0.84 -14.68
CA VAL A 465 -8.62 1.45 -15.83
C VAL A 465 -7.39 2.23 -15.39
N ALA A 466 -6.47 2.45 -16.31
CA ALA A 466 -5.29 3.28 -16.07
C ALA A 466 -5.65 4.77 -16.14
N LEU A 467 -4.83 5.57 -15.44
CA LEU A 467 -4.67 6.99 -15.68
C LEU A 467 -3.38 7.13 -16.52
N ASP A 468 -3.53 7.23 -17.84
CA ASP A 468 -2.42 7.08 -18.80
C ASP A 468 -1.28 8.08 -18.55
N ASP A 469 -1.62 9.34 -18.26
CA ASP A 469 -0.67 10.39 -17.90
C ASP A 469 0.09 10.06 -16.61
N ARG A 470 -0.60 9.50 -15.62
CA ARG A 470 -0.01 9.06 -14.34
C ARG A 470 0.89 7.85 -14.55
N CYS A 471 0.48 6.88 -15.37
CA CYS A 471 1.32 5.72 -15.74
C CYS A 471 2.62 6.17 -16.43
N ALA A 472 2.52 7.07 -17.40
CA ALA A 472 3.68 7.63 -18.11
C ALA A 472 4.60 8.40 -17.15
N ARG A 473 4.06 9.22 -16.27
CA ARG A 473 4.82 9.96 -15.27
C ARG A 473 5.53 9.03 -14.28
N PHE A 474 4.84 8.01 -13.78
CA PHE A 474 5.43 7.03 -12.88
C PHE A 474 6.57 6.26 -13.56
N ALA A 475 6.39 5.84 -14.81
CA ALA A 475 7.43 5.19 -15.61
C ALA A 475 8.70 6.07 -15.73
N ARG A 476 8.54 7.39 -16.00
CA ARG A 476 9.66 8.33 -16.04
C ARG A 476 10.33 8.51 -14.68
N ARG A 477 9.57 8.49 -13.57
CA ARG A 477 10.14 8.48 -12.21
C ARG A 477 11.00 7.23 -11.97
N LEU A 478 10.48 6.04 -12.31
CA LEU A 478 11.24 4.78 -12.19
C LEU A 478 12.55 4.84 -13.00
N LYS A 479 12.52 5.41 -14.19
CA LYS A 479 13.70 5.59 -15.02
C LYS A 479 14.73 6.56 -14.40
N ARG A 480 14.29 7.65 -13.76
CA ARG A 480 15.18 8.57 -13.07
C ARG A 480 15.85 7.92 -11.86
N TRP A 481 15.11 7.18 -11.04
CA TRP A 481 15.69 6.40 -9.95
C TRP A 481 16.70 5.36 -10.45
N ASN A 482 16.40 4.73 -11.58
CA ASN A 482 17.33 3.79 -12.20
C ASN A 482 18.61 4.48 -12.68
N ARG A 483 18.49 5.66 -13.27
CA ARG A 483 19.63 6.47 -13.73
C ARG A 483 20.59 6.83 -12.60
N LEU A 484 20.11 7.15 -11.40
CA LEU A 484 20.96 7.42 -10.23
C LEU A 484 21.91 6.27 -9.89
N ARG A 485 21.51 5.04 -10.21
CA ARG A 485 22.31 3.84 -9.95
C ARG A 485 23.21 3.43 -11.10
N THR A 486 22.80 3.70 -12.33
CA THR A 486 23.46 3.16 -13.54
C THR A 486 24.34 4.18 -14.25
N ALA A 487 24.07 5.48 -14.12
CA ALA A 487 24.87 6.51 -14.77
C ALA A 487 26.24 6.66 -14.10
N PRO A 488 27.29 7.03 -14.87
CA PRO A 488 28.57 7.43 -14.29
C PRO A 488 28.37 8.61 -13.32
N ARG A 489 28.99 8.54 -12.14
CA ARG A 489 28.80 9.54 -11.09
C ARG A 489 29.12 10.96 -11.53
N HIS A 490 30.17 11.11 -12.33
CA HIS A 490 30.56 12.42 -12.87
C HIS A 490 29.54 13.05 -13.85
N ASP A 491 28.58 12.26 -14.34
CA ASP A 491 27.50 12.74 -15.21
C ASP A 491 26.25 13.16 -14.47
N LEU A 492 26.11 12.76 -13.20
CA LEU A 492 24.93 13.03 -12.40
C LEU A 492 24.91 14.49 -11.93
N LYS A 493 23.74 15.12 -12.06
CA LYS A 493 23.43 16.46 -11.58
C LYS A 493 22.57 16.37 -10.34
N LEU A 494 23.08 16.84 -9.21
CA LEU A 494 22.34 16.81 -7.94
C LEU A 494 22.01 18.23 -7.48
N ALA A 495 20.81 18.42 -6.93
CA ALA A 495 20.40 19.67 -6.32
C ALA A 495 20.22 19.47 -4.80
N LEU A 496 21.10 20.06 -4.01
CA LEU A 496 21.02 20.10 -2.55
C LEU A 496 20.27 21.37 -2.16
N ILE A 497 19.12 21.25 -1.51
CA ILE A 497 18.22 22.38 -1.22
C ILE A 497 18.18 22.60 0.28
N LEU A 498 18.69 23.76 0.70
CA LEU A 498 18.69 24.17 2.09
C LEU A 498 17.36 24.81 2.47
N PHE A 499 16.79 24.36 3.56
CA PHE A 499 15.59 24.95 4.14
C PHE A 499 15.87 26.37 4.70
N CYS A 500 14.92 27.28 4.52
CA CYS A 500 15.00 28.65 4.97
C CYS A 500 13.66 29.14 5.50
N PHE A 501 13.43 28.97 6.81
CA PHE A 501 12.21 29.45 7.44
C PHE A 501 12.46 29.88 8.90
N PRO A 502 11.88 30.98 9.40
CA PRO A 502 11.26 32.09 8.64
C PRO A 502 12.21 32.68 7.61
N PRO A 503 11.67 33.20 6.48
CA PRO A 503 12.52 33.59 5.34
C PRO A 503 13.34 34.85 5.63
N ASN A 504 14.59 34.69 6.07
CA ASN A 504 15.57 35.77 6.23
C ASN A 504 17.00 35.19 6.13
N LYS A 505 17.99 36.08 5.97
CA LYS A 505 19.39 35.66 5.84
C LYS A 505 19.90 34.81 7.01
N GLY A 506 19.45 35.08 8.22
CA GLY A 506 19.88 34.39 9.42
C GLY A 506 19.32 32.97 9.57
N ASN A 507 18.26 32.65 8.82
CA ASN A 507 17.60 31.36 8.91
C ASN A 507 17.93 30.41 7.75
N ILE A 508 18.82 30.82 6.83
CA ILE A 508 19.29 29.92 5.76
C ILE A 508 20.07 28.76 6.39
N GLY A 509 19.61 27.55 6.15
CA GLY A 509 20.19 26.34 6.70
C GLY A 509 19.78 26.08 8.15
N THR A 510 18.64 26.60 8.62
CA THR A 510 18.08 26.26 9.94
C THR A 510 17.61 24.82 9.95
N ALA A 511 18.12 24.02 10.86
CA ALA A 511 17.66 22.64 11.10
C ALA A 511 17.84 22.28 12.56
N ALA A 512 16.92 21.49 13.12
CA ALA A 512 17.05 20.98 14.48
C ALA A 512 18.21 19.97 14.53
N ASP A 513 19.11 20.13 15.49
CA ASP A 513 20.20 19.19 15.80
C ASP A 513 21.16 18.88 14.63
N LEU A 514 21.18 19.72 13.57
CA LEU A 514 22.07 19.59 12.42
C LEU A 514 22.81 20.89 12.14
N ASP A 515 24.14 20.84 12.17
CA ASP A 515 24.97 21.93 11.65
C ASP A 515 25.02 21.84 10.11
N VAL A 516 24.15 22.62 9.47
CA VAL A 516 23.84 22.44 8.05
C VAL A 516 25.02 22.72 7.14
N PHE A 517 25.73 23.85 7.33
CA PHE A 517 26.82 24.23 6.41
C PHE A 517 28.00 23.26 6.46
N PRO A 518 28.54 22.88 7.62
CA PRO A 518 29.53 21.82 7.72
C PRO A 518 29.04 20.48 7.15
N SER A 519 27.80 20.09 7.45
CA SER A 519 27.23 18.83 6.95
C SER A 519 27.11 18.81 5.42
N VAL A 520 26.70 19.92 4.81
CA VAL A 520 26.63 20.05 3.36
C VAL A 520 28.01 20.07 2.74
N TRP A 521 28.99 20.77 3.36
CA TRP A 521 30.36 20.79 2.89
C TRP A 521 31.01 19.41 2.95
N ASP A 522 30.84 18.68 4.05
CA ASP A 522 31.29 17.28 4.16
C ASP A 522 30.62 16.37 3.12
N THR A 523 29.33 16.58 2.86
CA THR A 523 28.60 15.86 1.79
C THR A 523 29.22 16.17 0.42
N LEU A 524 29.49 17.44 0.10
CA LEU A 524 30.12 17.84 -1.15
C LEU A 524 31.53 17.23 -1.28
N ARG A 525 32.32 17.24 -0.22
CA ARG A 525 33.64 16.61 -0.16
C ARG A 525 33.53 15.12 -0.45
N LYS A 526 32.61 14.43 0.22
CA LYS A 526 32.38 12.99 0.02
C LYS A 526 31.89 12.67 -1.39
N LEU A 527 31.00 13.48 -1.96
CA LEU A 527 30.56 13.33 -3.35
C LEU A 527 31.74 13.46 -4.32
N LYS A 528 32.65 14.44 -4.11
CA LYS A 528 33.86 14.60 -4.90
C LYS A 528 34.77 13.37 -4.80
N ASP A 529 35.00 12.87 -3.57
CA ASP A 529 35.81 11.67 -3.33
C ASP A 529 35.23 10.42 -4.03
N GLU A 530 33.92 10.35 -4.12
CA GLU A 530 33.17 9.29 -4.79
C GLU A 530 33.07 9.46 -6.32
N GLY A 531 33.67 10.51 -6.90
CA GLY A 531 33.80 10.72 -8.35
C GLY A 531 32.67 11.54 -8.99
N TYR A 532 31.90 12.28 -8.21
CA TYR A 532 30.98 13.30 -8.75
C TYR A 532 31.75 14.55 -9.16
N ASP A 533 31.21 15.30 -10.13
CA ASP A 533 31.77 16.57 -10.58
C ASP A 533 31.38 17.67 -9.61
N VAL A 534 32.28 17.96 -8.65
CA VAL A 534 32.08 18.95 -7.57
C VAL A 534 33.22 19.98 -7.58
N ALA A 535 32.88 21.26 -7.80
CA ALA A 535 33.76 22.39 -7.51
C ALA A 535 33.69 22.69 -6.00
N LEU A 536 34.50 21.98 -5.21
CA LEU A 536 34.43 22.03 -3.76
C LEU A 536 34.94 23.39 -3.23
N PRO A 537 34.13 24.13 -2.42
CA PRO A 537 34.60 25.32 -1.69
C PRO A 537 35.72 24.99 -0.71
N GLU A 538 36.57 25.98 -0.39
CA GLU A 538 37.74 25.78 0.50
C GLU A 538 37.34 25.32 1.91
N SER A 539 36.22 25.82 2.42
CA SER A 539 35.69 25.44 3.75
C SER A 539 34.15 25.56 3.81
N ALA A 540 33.56 25.14 4.91
CA ALA A 540 32.13 25.31 5.19
C ALA A 540 31.76 26.81 5.31
N GLU A 541 32.65 27.65 5.88
CA GLU A 541 32.45 29.09 5.97
C GLU A 541 32.46 29.71 4.57
N ASN A 542 33.41 29.29 3.70
CA ASN A 542 33.46 29.76 2.32
C ASN A 542 32.20 29.38 1.54
N LEU A 543 31.66 28.15 1.73
CA LEU A 543 30.40 27.76 1.16
C LEU A 543 29.25 28.66 1.65
N ARG A 544 29.18 28.92 2.96
CA ARG A 544 28.17 29.81 3.54
C ARG A 544 28.26 31.21 2.96
N ASP A 545 29.46 31.78 2.87
CA ASP A 545 29.68 33.14 2.34
C ASP A 545 29.33 33.26 0.86
N GLN A 546 29.62 32.23 0.04
CA GLN A 546 29.17 32.16 -1.34
C GLN A 546 27.63 32.11 -1.44
N LEU A 547 26.94 31.39 -0.58
CA LEU A 547 25.50 31.27 -0.58
C LEU A 547 24.76 32.50 -0.04
N ILE A 548 25.27 33.14 1.02
CA ILE A 548 24.58 34.23 1.70
C ILE A 548 24.95 35.58 1.10
N SER A 549 26.20 35.79 0.76
CA SER A 549 26.73 37.10 0.30
C SER A 549 26.73 37.16 -1.23
N GLY A 550 27.72 36.65 -1.88
CA GLY A 550 27.82 36.61 -3.34
C GLY A 550 27.34 37.91 -4.04
N ASN A 551 26.35 37.78 -4.91
CA ASN A 551 25.68 38.87 -5.61
C ASN A 551 24.35 39.32 -4.98
N ALA A 552 24.03 38.85 -3.76
CA ALA A 552 22.75 39.01 -3.09
C ALA A 552 22.33 40.50 -2.98
N GLU A 553 23.26 41.40 -2.61
CA GLU A 553 22.97 42.83 -2.47
C GLU A 553 22.56 43.47 -3.80
N ARG A 554 23.21 43.07 -4.92
CA ARG A 554 22.91 43.61 -6.25
C ARG A 554 21.44 43.35 -6.65
N PHE A 555 20.85 42.27 -6.19
CA PHE A 555 19.49 41.85 -6.56
C PHE A 555 18.47 42.04 -5.41
N ALA A 556 18.88 42.67 -4.30
CA ALA A 556 18.06 42.77 -3.08
C ALA A 556 17.51 41.41 -2.66
N SER A 557 18.31 40.33 -2.78
CA SER A 557 17.96 38.95 -2.51
C SER A 557 18.47 38.54 -1.13
N PRO A 558 17.81 37.65 -0.40
CA PRO A 558 18.32 37.09 0.86
C PRO A 558 19.56 36.20 0.67
N ALA A 559 19.78 35.68 -0.53
CA ALA A 559 20.88 34.79 -0.86
C ALA A 559 21.47 35.10 -2.26
N ASN A 560 22.64 34.51 -2.56
CA ASN A 560 23.25 34.60 -3.88
C ASN A 560 22.28 34.08 -4.97
N VAL A 561 22.25 34.78 -6.10
CA VAL A 561 21.44 34.46 -7.26
C VAL A 561 22.29 33.70 -8.28
N ALA A 562 22.03 32.39 -8.41
CA ALA A 562 22.75 31.53 -9.37
C ALA A 562 22.22 31.67 -10.80
N HIS A 563 20.92 31.93 -10.96
CA HIS A 563 20.28 32.07 -12.28
C HIS A 563 19.17 33.12 -12.22
N ARG A 564 19.00 33.86 -13.29
CA ARG A 564 17.93 34.82 -13.52
C ARG A 564 17.04 34.25 -14.62
N MET A 565 15.88 33.75 -14.26
CA MET A 565 14.92 33.18 -15.20
C MET A 565 13.99 34.26 -15.74
N SER A 566 14.08 34.56 -17.03
CA SER A 566 13.14 35.49 -17.64
C SER A 566 11.69 34.98 -17.62
N VAL A 567 10.73 35.89 -17.69
CA VAL A 567 9.31 35.49 -17.76
C VAL A 567 9.04 34.60 -18.97
N GLU A 568 9.73 34.85 -20.10
CA GLU A 568 9.59 34.06 -21.32
C GLU A 568 10.16 32.64 -21.14
N GLU A 569 11.31 32.51 -20.47
CA GLU A 569 11.88 31.20 -20.11
C GLU A 569 10.97 30.44 -19.14
N TYR A 570 10.48 31.13 -18.11
CA TYR A 570 9.54 30.55 -17.13
C TYR A 570 8.27 30.05 -17.80
N ARG A 571 7.62 30.85 -18.66
CA ARG A 571 6.41 30.44 -19.39
C ARG A 571 6.65 29.29 -20.34
N ARG A 572 7.83 29.17 -20.92
CA ARG A 572 8.20 28.05 -21.81
C ARG A 572 8.28 26.73 -21.07
N HIS A 573 8.74 26.74 -19.82
CA HIS A 573 9.04 25.55 -19.06
C HIS A 573 7.96 25.18 -18.03
N CYS A 574 7.15 26.12 -17.59
CA CYS A 574 6.09 25.93 -16.60
C CYS A 574 4.70 25.96 -17.25
N GLY A 575 4.00 24.82 -17.26
CA GLY A 575 2.65 24.72 -17.81
C GLY A 575 1.54 25.30 -16.91
N TYR A 576 1.88 25.73 -15.69
CA TYR A 576 0.89 26.14 -14.68
C TYR A 576 0.86 27.66 -14.45
N VAL A 577 1.52 28.45 -15.30
CA VAL A 577 1.67 29.89 -15.11
C VAL A 577 0.31 30.61 -15.04
N ASN A 578 -0.64 30.27 -15.92
CA ASN A 578 -1.95 30.92 -15.95
C ASN A 578 -2.73 30.68 -14.65
N GLU A 579 -2.62 29.49 -14.07
CA GLU A 579 -3.27 29.16 -12.78
C GLU A 579 -2.64 29.97 -11.62
N ILE A 580 -1.31 30.10 -11.62
CA ILE A 580 -0.59 30.93 -10.65
C ILE A 580 -0.93 32.40 -10.80
N GLU A 581 -1.02 32.91 -12.05
CA GLU A 581 -1.42 34.30 -12.33
C GLU A 581 -2.82 34.65 -11.85
N SER A 582 -3.74 33.68 -11.81
CA SER A 582 -5.09 33.93 -11.30
C SER A 582 -5.10 34.28 -9.80
N GLU A 583 -4.09 33.87 -9.03
CA GLU A 583 -3.99 34.15 -7.60
C GLU A 583 -2.95 35.25 -7.29
N TRP A 584 -1.81 35.22 -7.96
CA TRP A 584 -0.66 36.09 -7.65
C TRP A 584 -0.46 37.25 -8.64
N GLY A 585 -1.31 37.36 -9.66
CA GLY A 585 -1.16 38.33 -10.75
C GLY A 585 -0.08 37.94 -11.75
N ALA A 586 0.17 38.81 -12.71
CA ALA A 586 1.08 38.54 -13.83
C ALA A 586 2.52 38.23 -13.37
N ALA A 587 3.14 37.23 -14.03
CA ALA A 587 4.54 36.92 -13.82
C ALA A 587 5.46 38.10 -14.18
N PRO A 588 6.58 38.35 -13.46
CA PRO A 588 7.16 37.52 -12.40
C PRO A 588 6.56 37.71 -11.01
N GLY A 589 5.63 38.62 -10.81
CA GLY A 589 5.12 39.04 -9.51
C GLY A 589 6.14 39.88 -8.73
N ARG A 590 6.03 39.93 -7.39
CA ARG A 590 6.90 40.71 -6.52
C ARG A 590 7.87 39.87 -5.69
N VAL A 591 7.53 38.61 -5.42
CA VAL A 591 8.30 37.74 -4.53
C VAL A 591 9.40 36.99 -5.32
N ASN A 592 10.62 37.05 -4.83
CA ASN A 592 11.81 36.46 -5.49
C ASN A 592 11.96 36.92 -6.95
N ALA A 593 11.72 38.20 -7.23
CA ALA A 593 11.81 38.78 -8.56
C ALA A 593 12.65 40.04 -8.54
N PHE A 594 13.33 40.33 -9.66
CA PHE A 594 14.07 41.54 -9.89
C PHE A 594 13.87 42.01 -11.34
N GLY A 595 13.21 43.15 -11.51
CA GLY A 595 12.79 43.62 -12.81
C GLY A 595 11.76 42.67 -13.45
N ARG A 596 12.16 42.06 -14.59
CA ARG A 596 11.31 41.08 -15.30
C ARG A 596 11.80 39.63 -15.12
N ASP A 597 12.72 39.40 -14.21
CA ASP A 597 13.32 38.08 -13.99
C ASP A 597 12.93 37.53 -12.61
N LEU A 598 12.75 36.23 -12.57
CA LEU A 598 12.61 35.41 -11.34
C LEU A 598 14.01 35.02 -10.87
N LEU A 599 14.26 35.13 -9.57
CA LEU A 599 15.56 34.89 -8.96
C LEU A 599 15.68 33.47 -8.45
N ILE A 600 16.64 32.69 -8.95
CA ILE A 600 16.95 31.35 -8.47
C ILE A 600 18.14 31.44 -7.50
N GLN A 601 17.85 31.28 -6.23
CA GLN A 601 18.80 31.43 -5.14
C GLN A 601 19.63 30.16 -4.95
N GLY A 602 20.96 30.33 -4.87
CA GLY A 602 21.89 29.22 -4.70
C GLY A 602 23.26 29.50 -5.35
N VAL A 603 24.06 28.45 -5.41
CA VAL A 603 25.37 28.42 -6.07
C VAL A 603 25.51 27.11 -6.85
N GLN A 604 26.08 27.18 -8.04
CA GLN A 604 26.43 26.02 -8.84
C GLN A 604 27.87 25.63 -8.63
N LEU A 605 28.15 24.44 -8.20
CA LEU A 605 29.46 23.88 -7.87
C LEU A 605 29.75 22.67 -8.78
N GLY A 606 30.15 22.90 -10.01
CA GLY A 606 30.28 21.88 -11.04
C GLY A 606 28.89 21.38 -11.48
N LYS A 607 28.65 20.09 -11.35
CA LYS A 607 27.32 19.45 -11.60
C LYS A 607 26.45 19.37 -10.35
N ILE A 608 26.85 19.99 -9.24
CA ILE A 608 26.07 20.10 -8.03
C ILE A 608 25.52 21.52 -7.93
N PHE A 609 24.23 21.64 -7.67
CA PHE A 609 23.56 22.89 -7.34
C PHE A 609 23.24 22.90 -5.85
N VAL A 610 23.75 23.86 -5.10
CA VAL A 610 23.35 24.10 -3.71
C VAL A 610 22.40 25.28 -3.70
N GLY A 611 21.10 25.00 -3.53
CA GLY A 611 20.03 25.99 -3.59
C GLY A 611 19.54 26.38 -2.20
N VAL A 612 19.01 27.61 -2.09
CA VAL A 612 18.25 28.03 -0.93
C VAL A 612 16.78 27.99 -1.29
N GLN A 613 15.97 27.26 -0.53
CA GLN A 613 14.54 27.16 -0.77
C GLN A 613 13.93 28.57 -0.69
N PRO A 614 13.19 29.02 -1.71
CA PRO A 614 12.57 30.33 -1.69
C PRO A 614 11.55 30.46 -0.59
N THR A 615 11.25 31.70 -0.20
CA THR A 615 10.07 31.99 0.64
C THR A 615 8.82 31.40 -0.01
N PHE A 616 7.88 31.00 0.82
CA PHE A 616 6.60 30.47 0.37
C PHE A 616 5.44 31.23 1.06
N GLY A 617 4.31 31.27 0.41
CA GLY A 617 3.12 31.94 0.96
C GLY A 617 3.16 33.45 0.85
N TYR A 618 2.26 34.10 1.59
CA TYR A 618 2.00 35.54 1.52
C TYR A 618 3.00 36.32 2.36
N GLU A 619 3.35 37.52 1.90
CA GLU A 619 4.17 38.44 2.65
C GLU A 619 3.51 38.76 4.00
N GLY A 620 4.23 38.61 5.09
CA GLY A 620 3.70 38.79 6.45
C GLY A 620 2.94 37.61 7.04
N ASP A 621 2.46 36.66 6.20
CA ASP A 621 1.79 35.44 6.65
C ASP A 621 2.13 34.26 5.75
N PRO A 622 3.36 33.74 5.80
CA PRO A 622 3.79 32.62 4.95
C PRO A 622 3.06 31.33 5.29
N MET A 623 2.56 31.15 6.53
CA MET A 623 1.87 29.95 6.96
C MET A 623 0.46 29.83 6.36
N ARG A 624 -0.13 30.90 5.90
CA ARG A 624 -1.50 30.90 5.34
C ARG A 624 -1.66 29.97 4.14
N LEU A 625 -0.65 29.86 3.30
CA LEU A 625 -0.64 28.96 2.14
C LEU A 625 -0.40 27.52 2.55
N MET A 626 0.43 27.29 3.56
CA MET A 626 0.72 25.95 4.07
C MET A 626 -0.58 25.35 4.61
N MET A 627 -0.83 24.10 4.28
CA MET A 627 -2.06 23.39 4.69
C MET A 627 -3.36 23.97 4.12
N ALA A 628 -3.29 24.99 3.26
CA ALA A 628 -4.48 25.49 2.57
C ALA A 628 -5.07 24.40 1.64
N ARG A 629 -6.39 24.35 1.57
CA ARG A 629 -7.08 23.39 0.69
C ARG A 629 -7.08 23.84 -0.76
N SER A 630 -6.99 25.14 -0.99
CA SER A 630 -6.95 25.77 -2.30
C SER A 630 -5.88 26.87 -2.31
N GLY A 631 -5.49 27.31 -3.50
CA GLY A 631 -4.45 28.31 -3.72
C GLY A 631 -3.29 27.73 -4.53
N ALA A 632 -2.35 28.61 -4.89
CA ALA A 632 -1.17 28.28 -5.66
C ALA A 632 0.09 28.81 -4.97
N PRO A 633 1.27 28.15 -5.15
CA PRO A 633 2.54 28.78 -4.79
C PRO A 633 2.78 30.03 -5.69
N HIS A 634 3.52 31.02 -5.19
CA HIS A 634 3.86 32.18 -6.01
C HIS A 634 4.86 31.82 -7.11
N HIS A 635 5.01 32.72 -8.10
CA HIS A 635 5.88 32.49 -9.28
C HIS A 635 7.31 32.12 -8.93
N GLY A 636 7.91 32.81 -7.93
CA GLY A 636 9.30 32.52 -7.52
C GLY A 636 9.50 31.13 -6.96
N PHE A 637 8.52 30.61 -6.21
CA PHE A 637 8.59 29.23 -5.68
C PHE A 637 8.47 28.20 -6.79
N MET A 638 7.50 28.37 -7.69
CA MET A 638 7.36 27.49 -8.86
C MET A 638 8.54 27.57 -9.81
N ALA A 639 9.08 28.77 -10.06
CA ALA A 639 10.23 28.96 -10.92
C ALA A 639 11.47 28.24 -10.39
N PHE A 640 11.67 28.20 -9.08
CA PHE A 640 12.78 27.47 -8.46
C PHE A 640 12.74 25.97 -8.80
N TYR A 641 11.61 25.30 -8.60
CA TYR A 641 11.48 23.89 -8.95
C TYR A 641 11.44 23.65 -10.47
N THR A 642 10.93 24.61 -11.25
CA THR A 642 11.02 24.58 -12.71
C THR A 642 12.48 24.65 -13.16
N TYR A 643 13.29 25.50 -12.55
CA TYR A 643 14.74 25.58 -12.83
C TYR A 643 15.41 24.24 -12.55
N LEU A 644 15.19 23.64 -11.37
CA LEU A 644 15.79 22.36 -11.01
C LEU A 644 15.48 21.26 -12.02
N SER A 645 14.21 21.17 -12.44
CA SER A 645 13.73 20.09 -13.30
C SER A 645 14.00 20.30 -14.80
N LYS A 646 14.00 21.54 -15.29
CA LYS A 646 13.98 21.83 -16.74
C LYS A 646 15.24 22.57 -17.24
N VAL A 647 15.85 23.42 -16.42
CA VAL A 647 17.01 24.23 -16.81
C VAL A 647 18.29 23.57 -16.31
N PHE A 648 18.42 23.39 -15.00
CA PHE A 648 19.54 22.65 -14.43
C PHE A 648 19.48 21.16 -14.80
N ASN A 649 18.28 20.65 -14.98
CA ASN A 649 17.99 19.25 -15.30
C ASN A 649 18.63 18.28 -14.29
N ALA A 650 18.27 18.46 -13.02
CA ALA A 650 18.71 17.62 -11.94
C ALA A 650 18.32 16.14 -12.14
N ASP A 651 19.20 15.23 -11.75
CA ASP A 651 18.89 13.79 -11.67
C ASP A 651 18.19 13.43 -10.35
N ALA A 652 18.48 14.19 -9.29
CA ALA A 652 17.79 14.09 -7.99
C ALA A 652 17.82 15.41 -7.23
N VAL A 653 16.86 15.57 -6.33
CA VAL A 653 16.81 16.65 -5.34
C VAL A 653 17.08 16.06 -3.96
N VAL A 654 17.95 16.70 -3.19
CA VAL A 654 18.25 16.37 -1.80
C VAL A 654 17.84 17.57 -0.95
N HIS A 655 16.76 17.46 -0.21
CA HIS A 655 16.36 18.47 0.77
C HIS A 655 17.14 18.28 2.07
N VAL A 656 17.67 19.36 2.61
CA VAL A 656 18.49 19.38 3.83
C VAL A 656 17.86 20.34 4.84
N GLY A 657 17.36 19.81 5.95
CA GLY A 657 16.73 20.60 7.01
C GLY A 657 15.86 19.77 7.94
N THR A 658 15.19 20.44 8.87
CA THR A 658 14.26 19.76 9.79
C THR A 658 13.02 19.28 9.06
N HIS A 659 12.50 20.09 8.16
CA HIS A 659 11.36 19.85 7.27
C HIS A 659 11.47 20.79 6.05
N GLY A 660 10.56 20.65 5.07
CA GLY A 660 10.50 21.51 3.90
C GLY A 660 9.20 22.30 3.83
N ALA A 661 8.96 22.95 2.70
CA ALA A 661 7.74 23.70 2.43
C ALA A 661 6.89 23.07 1.32
N MET A 662 7.54 22.33 0.41
CA MET A 662 6.89 21.78 -0.79
C MET A 662 5.73 20.84 -0.46
N GLU A 663 5.90 19.96 0.52
CA GLU A 663 4.92 18.98 0.96
C GLU A 663 3.68 19.59 1.64
N PHE A 664 3.79 20.85 2.08
CA PHE A 664 2.68 21.57 2.71
C PHE A 664 1.88 22.42 1.72
N MET A 665 2.30 22.53 0.46
CA MET A 665 1.58 23.27 -0.56
C MET A 665 0.16 22.71 -0.79
N PRO A 666 -0.79 23.53 -1.30
CA PRO A 666 -2.18 23.11 -1.50
C PRO A 666 -2.33 21.82 -2.30
N GLY A 667 -3.27 20.99 -1.90
CA GLY A 667 -3.56 19.69 -2.53
C GLY A 667 -4.07 18.65 -1.54
N LYS A 668 -4.32 17.44 -2.03
CA LYS A 668 -4.82 16.31 -1.24
C LYS A 668 -3.85 15.93 -0.12
N GLN A 669 -4.39 15.45 1.00
CA GLN A 669 -3.58 15.03 2.14
C GLN A 669 -2.85 13.70 1.89
N ILE A 670 -3.49 12.81 1.13
CA ILE A 670 -2.95 11.48 0.80
C ILE A 670 -3.46 11.03 -0.57
N GLY A 671 -2.62 10.39 -1.36
CA GLY A 671 -2.97 9.98 -2.72
C GLY A 671 -3.13 11.16 -3.67
N LEU A 672 -2.02 11.86 -3.93
CA LEU A 672 -1.97 13.05 -4.76
C LEU A 672 -2.48 12.82 -6.19
N SER A 673 -3.20 13.81 -6.72
CA SER A 673 -3.52 13.94 -8.14
C SER A 673 -2.56 14.92 -8.83
N ASP A 674 -2.69 15.02 -10.15
CA ASP A 674 -1.98 16.00 -10.99
C ASP A 674 -2.38 17.47 -10.71
N ASP A 675 -3.48 17.68 -9.98
CA ASP A 675 -3.89 19.02 -9.51
C ASP A 675 -3.17 19.46 -8.23
N CYS A 676 -2.52 18.55 -7.52
CA CYS A 676 -1.83 18.85 -6.26
C CYS A 676 -0.49 19.55 -6.50
N TRP A 677 -0.28 20.70 -5.86
CA TRP A 677 0.97 21.45 -6.02
C TRP A 677 2.22 20.68 -5.60
N PRO A 678 2.24 19.90 -4.51
CA PRO A 678 3.40 19.08 -4.19
C PRO A 678 3.79 18.11 -5.32
N ASP A 679 2.79 17.48 -5.97
CA ASP A 679 3.00 16.58 -7.11
C ASP A 679 3.57 17.31 -8.33
N ARG A 680 3.08 18.54 -8.61
CA ARG A 680 3.53 19.39 -9.72
C ARG A 680 4.95 19.93 -9.51
N LEU A 681 5.29 20.31 -8.28
CA LEU A 681 6.59 20.86 -7.91
C LEU A 681 7.70 19.84 -8.04
N ILE A 682 7.55 18.66 -7.41
CA ILE A 682 8.59 17.63 -7.48
C ILE A 682 8.65 16.94 -8.84
N GLY A 683 7.51 16.84 -9.53
CA GLY A 683 7.45 16.26 -10.86
C GLY A 683 7.94 14.82 -10.89
N GLU A 684 8.94 14.59 -11.74
CA GLU A 684 9.55 13.27 -11.95
C GLU A 684 10.86 13.09 -11.17
N LEU A 685 11.29 14.11 -10.42
CA LEU A 685 12.57 14.07 -9.71
C LEU A 685 12.54 13.11 -8.52
N PRO A 686 13.51 12.22 -8.39
CA PRO A 686 13.80 11.54 -7.14
C PRO A 686 13.99 12.57 -6.03
N ASN A 687 13.27 12.40 -4.92
CA ASN A 687 13.31 13.30 -3.78
C ASN A 687 13.92 12.57 -2.58
N ILE A 688 15.10 12.99 -2.19
CA ILE A 688 15.82 12.49 -1.01
C ILE A 688 15.73 13.57 0.07
N TYR A 689 15.35 13.20 1.27
CA TYR A 689 15.11 14.14 2.33
C TYR A 689 15.96 13.81 3.55
N ILE A 690 16.97 14.64 3.81
CA ILE A 690 17.75 14.55 5.05
C ILE A 690 16.94 15.22 6.15
N TYR A 691 16.45 14.43 7.09
CA TYR A 691 15.35 14.77 7.96
C TYR A 691 15.63 14.42 9.43
N SER A 692 15.21 15.30 10.34
CA SER A 692 15.22 14.99 11.77
C SER A 692 14.04 14.12 12.15
N VAL A 693 14.28 12.95 12.76
CA VAL A 693 13.21 12.05 13.20
C VAL A 693 12.44 12.52 14.44
N ASN A 694 12.79 13.67 14.98
CA ASN A 694 12.09 14.25 16.15
C ASN A 694 10.63 14.58 15.85
N ASN A 695 10.26 14.72 14.56
CA ASN A 695 8.88 14.98 14.13
C ASN A 695 8.41 13.94 13.12
N PRO A 696 8.02 12.72 13.53
CA PRO A 696 7.63 11.63 12.63
C PRO A 696 6.36 11.95 11.81
N SER A 697 5.49 12.84 12.28
CA SER A 697 4.30 13.24 11.56
C SER A 697 4.63 14.02 10.29
N GLU A 698 5.56 14.96 10.34
CA GLU A 698 6.03 15.70 9.16
C GLU A 698 6.81 14.81 8.20
N GLY A 699 7.61 13.86 8.70
CA GLY A 699 8.24 12.82 7.88
C GLY A 699 7.22 12.01 7.08
N SER A 700 6.12 11.63 7.71
CA SER A 700 5.01 10.94 7.02
C SER A 700 4.34 11.82 5.96
N ILE A 701 4.19 13.12 6.23
CA ILE A 701 3.67 14.10 5.25
C ILE A 701 4.63 14.18 4.05
N ALA A 702 5.94 14.32 4.28
CA ALA A 702 6.95 14.38 3.21
C ALA A 702 6.93 13.11 2.34
N LYS A 703 6.87 11.92 2.93
CA LYS A 703 6.75 10.65 2.18
C LYS A 703 5.52 10.62 1.29
N ARG A 704 4.36 11.04 1.79
CA ARG A 704 3.07 10.92 1.13
C ARG A 704 2.74 12.05 0.19
N ARG A 705 3.29 13.26 0.44
CA ARG A 705 2.97 14.46 -0.32
C ARG A 705 4.12 14.98 -1.20
N SER A 706 5.34 14.49 -1.01
CA SER A 706 6.46 14.83 -1.89
C SER A 706 7.23 13.62 -2.40
N TYR A 707 6.70 12.41 -2.18
CA TYR A 707 7.35 11.15 -2.56
C TYR A 707 8.79 11.04 -2.03
N ALA A 708 9.04 11.57 -0.82
CA ALA A 708 10.37 11.64 -0.26
C ALA A 708 10.84 10.28 0.25
N GLU A 709 12.09 9.93 -0.05
CA GLU A 709 12.86 8.93 0.68
C GLU A 709 13.57 9.62 1.85
N LEU A 710 13.17 9.26 3.08
CA LEU A 710 13.71 9.89 4.29
C LEU A 710 15.04 9.26 4.68
N ILE A 711 16.05 10.10 4.87
CA ILE A 711 17.31 9.73 5.48
C ILE A 711 17.39 10.45 6.83
N SER A 712 17.26 9.68 7.90
CA SER A 712 17.36 10.21 9.24
C SER A 712 18.80 10.55 9.61
N TYR A 713 19.00 11.71 10.21
CA TYR A 713 20.23 12.04 10.92
C TYR A 713 19.98 12.01 12.43
N LEU A 714 21.02 11.63 13.16
CA LEU A 714 21.04 11.57 14.64
C LEU A 714 19.67 11.24 15.23
N THR A 715 19.38 9.97 15.30
CA THR A 715 18.34 9.50 16.21
C THR A 715 18.93 9.54 17.61
N PRO A 716 18.53 10.46 18.48
CA PRO A 716 18.71 10.17 19.89
C PRO A 716 18.01 8.84 20.16
N PRO A 717 18.50 8.00 21.07
CA PRO A 717 17.80 6.78 21.44
C PRO A 717 16.39 7.18 21.91
N ILE A 718 15.43 7.12 21.01
CA ILE A 718 14.01 7.25 21.34
C ILE A 718 13.60 5.88 21.86
N GLU A 719 13.90 5.63 23.10
CA GLU A 719 13.11 4.67 23.85
C GLU A 719 11.71 5.28 23.99
N ASN A 720 10.68 4.47 23.76
CA ASN A 720 9.35 4.85 24.20
C ASN A 720 9.53 5.39 25.63
N ALA A 721 9.21 6.64 25.84
CA ALA A 721 9.08 7.19 27.17
C ALA A 721 7.90 6.47 27.83
N GLY A 722 8.12 5.24 28.20
CA GLY A 722 7.27 4.58 29.19
C GLY A 722 7.27 5.44 30.43
N LEU A 723 6.30 5.28 31.27
CA LEU A 723 6.27 5.96 32.56
C LEU A 723 7.64 5.73 33.23
N TYR A 724 8.35 6.82 33.53
CA TYR A 724 9.74 6.77 33.95
C TYR A 724 9.80 6.31 35.40
N LYS A 725 10.64 5.28 35.69
CA LYS A 725 10.95 4.80 37.06
C LYS A 725 9.73 4.75 37.99
N ASP A 726 9.61 5.73 38.88
CA ASP A 726 8.62 5.78 39.96
C ASP A 726 7.17 5.96 39.45
N LEU A 727 6.97 6.61 38.30
CA LEU A 727 5.66 6.67 37.62
C LEU A 727 5.21 5.31 37.10
N SER A 728 6.15 4.44 36.68
CA SER A 728 5.82 3.06 36.29
C SER A 728 5.39 2.27 37.53
N THR A 729 6.10 2.42 38.64
CA THR A 729 5.76 1.79 39.92
C THR A 729 4.38 2.25 40.40
N LEU A 730 4.10 3.55 40.33
CA LEU A 730 2.79 4.10 40.68
C LEU A 730 1.66 3.53 39.80
N LYS A 731 1.88 3.41 38.48
CA LYS A 731 0.92 2.77 37.58
C LYS A 731 0.66 1.32 37.95
N ASP A 732 1.70 0.55 38.28
CA ASP A 732 1.56 -0.86 38.65
C ASP A 732 0.81 -1.00 40.00
N LEU A 733 1.07 -0.11 40.98
CA LEU A 733 0.33 -0.04 42.24
C LEU A 733 -1.16 0.28 41.99
N VAL A 734 -1.49 1.26 41.13
CA VAL A 734 -2.86 1.61 40.79
C VAL A 734 -3.55 0.45 40.04
N THR A 735 -2.84 -0.26 39.19
CA THR A 735 -3.35 -1.42 38.50
C THR A 735 -3.67 -2.55 39.45
N SER A 736 -2.75 -2.83 40.42
CA SER A 736 -2.92 -3.84 41.48
C SER A 736 -4.09 -3.49 42.39
N TYR A 737 -4.22 -2.22 42.78
CA TYR A 737 -5.35 -1.72 43.56
C TYR A 737 -6.69 -1.98 42.91
N ARG A 738 -6.78 -1.75 41.57
CA ARG A 738 -8.01 -2.01 40.79
C ARG A 738 -8.34 -3.48 40.64
N GLN A 739 -7.35 -4.35 40.62
CA GLN A 739 -7.49 -5.79 40.44
C GLN A 739 -7.69 -6.56 41.77
N SER A 740 -7.37 -5.95 42.91
CA SER A 740 -7.51 -6.59 44.22
C SER A 740 -8.98 -6.64 44.67
N GLU A 741 -9.48 -7.84 44.98
CA GLU A 741 -10.83 -8.10 45.53
C GLU A 741 -10.88 -8.06 47.07
N LYS A 742 -9.71 -8.02 47.72
CA LYS A 742 -9.60 -8.04 49.19
C LYS A 742 -9.47 -6.63 49.75
N GLU A 743 -10.41 -6.22 50.61
CA GLU A 743 -10.44 -4.88 51.18
C GLU A 743 -9.12 -4.53 51.93
N SER A 744 -8.57 -5.46 52.74
CA SER A 744 -7.34 -5.26 53.50
C SER A 744 -6.08 -5.12 52.59
N GLU A 745 -6.13 -5.63 51.37
CA GLU A 745 -5.07 -5.51 50.38
C GLU A 745 -5.20 -4.17 49.62
N ARG A 746 -6.42 -3.76 49.33
CA ARG A 746 -6.71 -2.46 48.76
C ARG A 746 -6.30 -1.30 49.64
N GLU A 747 -6.57 -1.40 50.96
CA GLU A 747 -6.12 -0.38 51.93
C GLU A 747 -4.59 -0.20 51.92
N ARG A 748 -3.82 -1.29 51.92
CA ARG A 748 -2.35 -1.23 51.86
C ARG A 748 -1.84 -0.67 50.55
N LEU A 749 -2.46 -1.06 49.42
CA LEU A 749 -2.09 -0.54 48.11
C LEU A 749 -2.42 0.95 48.00
N PHE A 750 -3.53 1.38 48.58
CA PHE A 750 -3.91 2.79 48.66
C PHE A 750 -2.90 3.63 49.41
N GLU A 751 -2.45 3.18 50.61
CA GLU A 751 -1.39 3.84 51.39
C GLU A 751 -0.10 3.96 50.58
N SER A 752 0.26 2.90 49.85
CA SER A 752 1.44 2.91 48.97
C SER A 752 1.31 3.89 47.82
N ILE A 753 0.13 3.98 47.20
CA ILE A 753 -0.17 4.94 46.12
C ILE A 753 -0.07 6.38 46.65
N GLU A 754 -0.62 6.68 47.81
CA GLU A 754 -0.53 8.00 48.41
C GLU A 754 0.95 8.41 48.71
N GLU A 755 1.72 7.49 49.27
CA GLU A 755 3.13 7.74 49.58
C GLU A 755 3.94 8.00 48.32
N TYR A 756 3.81 7.17 47.28
CA TYR A 756 4.48 7.38 46.00
C TYR A 756 4.00 8.65 45.27
N SER A 757 2.71 8.98 45.32
CA SER A 757 2.16 10.19 44.75
C SER A 757 2.73 11.45 45.42
N ARG A 758 2.93 11.39 46.77
CA ARG A 758 3.57 12.47 47.56
C ARG A 758 5.05 12.65 47.21
N GLN A 759 5.79 11.55 47.06
CA GLN A 759 7.19 11.56 46.66
C GLN A 759 7.38 12.15 45.24
N LEU A 760 6.42 11.93 44.36
CA LEU A 760 6.42 12.44 42.97
C LEU A 760 5.86 13.87 42.85
N ASN A 761 5.50 14.53 43.97
CA ASN A 761 4.86 15.85 43.98
C ASN A 761 3.56 15.93 43.15
N LEU A 762 2.86 14.81 43.00
CA LEU A 762 1.54 14.79 42.37
C LEU A 762 0.52 15.31 43.39
N ASN A 763 -0.18 16.41 43.06
CA ASN A 763 -1.19 16.98 43.94
C ASN A 763 -2.39 16.03 44.07
N THR A 764 -2.41 15.27 45.18
CA THR A 764 -3.59 14.51 45.58
C THR A 764 -4.48 15.41 46.42
N THR A 765 -5.39 16.16 45.82
CA THR A 765 -6.52 16.75 46.55
C THR A 765 -7.54 15.65 46.79
N ALA A 766 -7.32 14.82 47.80
CA ALA A 766 -8.26 13.82 48.22
C ALA A 766 -9.33 14.48 49.11
N SER A 767 -10.51 14.71 48.52
CA SER A 767 -11.74 14.80 49.29
C SER A 767 -12.45 13.45 49.13
N ASN A 768 -12.42 12.64 50.19
CA ASN A 768 -13.17 11.38 50.38
C ASN A 768 -12.79 10.19 49.51
N GLY A 769 -12.35 9.14 50.12
CA GLY A 769 -11.72 7.86 49.74
C GLY A 769 -12.26 7.02 48.55
N HIS A 770 -13.06 7.55 47.68
CA HIS A 770 -13.57 6.86 46.47
C HIS A 770 -13.29 7.54 45.13
N GLU A 771 -12.80 8.79 45.14
CA GLU A 771 -12.64 9.58 43.89
C GLU A 771 -11.22 9.70 43.33
N VAL A 772 -10.20 9.19 44.03
CA VAL A 772 -8.77 9.30 43.62
C VAL A 772 -8.49 8.51 42.32
N SER A 773 -9.37 7.59 41.91
CA SER A 773 -9.09 6.75 40.73
C SER A 773 -9.40 7.39 39.39
N THR A 774 -10.21 8.45 39.36
CA THR A 774 -10.63 9.11 38.11
C THR A 774 -9.74 10.29 37.73
N THR A 775 -9.22 11.04 38.67
CA THR A 775 -8.40 12.23 38.39
C THR A 775 -6.97 11.94 37.98
N LEU A 776 -6.39 10.81 38.41
CA LEU A 776 -5.05 10.38 37.97
C LEU A 776 -5.00 9.89 36.52
N TYR A 777 -6.15 9.64 35.88
CA TYR A 777 -6.21 9.16 34.49
C TYR A 777 -6.38 10.28 33.45
N ASP A 778 -6.88 11.44 33.89
CA ASP A 778 -7.15 12.57 33.00
C ASP A 778 -6.00 13.59 32.91
N GLU A 779 -5.04 13.56 33.84
CA GLU A 779 -3.91 14.50 33.84
C GLU A 779 -2.62 14.09 33.10
N PRO A 780 -2.32 12.79 32.81
CA PRO A 780 -1.09 12.45 32.06
C PRO A 780 -1.08 12.96 30.60
N CYS A 781 -2.21 13.43 30.09
CA CYS A 781 -2.31 14.02 28.75
C CYS A 781 -1.98 15.53 28.71
N LYS A 782 -1.66 16.17 29.85
CA LYS A 782 -1.29 17.59 29.95
C LYS A 782 0.16 17.87 30.29
N LEU A 783 0.96 16.84 30.48
CA LEU A 783 2.42 16.88 30.57
C LEU A 783 2.98 16.19 29.29
#